data_333d963f30bae8d1de1d0c925dd8aa85
#
_entry.id   333d963f30bae8d1de1d0c925dd8aa85
#
_cell.length_a   1.000
_cell.length_b   1.000
_cell.length_c   1.000
_cell.angle_alpha   90.00
_cell.angle_beta   90.00
_cell.angle_gamma   90.00
#
_symmetry.space_group_name_H-M   'P 1'
#
loop_
_entity.id
_entity.type
_entity.pdbx_description
1 polymer ?
#
loop_
_entity_poly.entity_id
_entity_poly.type
_entity_poly.pdbx_seq_one_letter_code
_entity_poly.pdbx_strand_id
1 'polypeptide(L)'
;VYIEKKDLDSIVNVRCSQPHDFLGMHPRQQGDRTILVVRVYLDDAQSCEVVDLEHSDRSYRLNRLTEDGFFEGEITDRSEVFAYRLRIQRYNGEFREFYDPYQFLPTIDELSLHLFNQGNDHQCYRKLGSRLCAVDGIAGVAFTVWAPSAQRVSVVGDFNHWNGRYHPMRSLGSSGVWELFVPGVEQGAQYKFEIHGGEGYPQLKTDPYATYFESPPHNASIVFDVDQYAWNDRAWLERRAKNDWRQQPISIYEVHLGSWKTVVEDGGRPFSYRELASALVDYLKSMHYTHVEFMPLAEHPFDGSWGYQVTGFFAPTHRFGNPTDFMYLVDYLHQHGFGVLMDWVPAHFPKDGFALAKFDGTSLYEHADPRQGEHADWGTLIFNYGRNEVRGFLIASALAWCERYHIDGLRVDAVASMLYLDYSRNEGEWVPNRYGGRENLEAIDFIRQTNELVHQYHPGVLMIAEESTSFAGVSKPVAEGGLGFDLKWNMGWMNDTLEYFQKDPVYRKYEHHHLSFGMLYQYSENFTQVFSHDEVVHGKASLLLKMPGESIAEKAHQLRLLLAYMWAWPGKKTLFMGCDFGQSAEWQHDKSLDWHLLQYPDHQGVHALVRDLNKLYQSITSLVEGDTQASGFEWINCSDADSSVLSFLRKGSLQTDTIAVIGNYTPVLRDHYRIGVPHAGYWQEILNTDSTVYGGLGHGNKGGMMAEAIECDGRPYSIAVELPPQAMLWFRYQG
;
A
#
# COMPACT_ATOMS: atom_id res chain seq x y z
N VAL A 1 -30.48 39.71 -26.58
CA VAL A 1 -29.17 39.10 -26.25
C VAL A 1 -28.54 39.92 -25.13
N TYR A 2 -28.26 39.28 -24.00
CA TYR A 2 -27.78 39.96 -22.80
C TYR A 2 -26.32 39.59 -22.48
N ILE A 3 -25.78 38.54 -23.13
CA ILE A 3 -24.36 38.16 -22.97
C ILE A 3 -23.49 38.99 -23.92
N GLU A 4 -22.33 39.42 -23.44
CA GLU A 4 -21.34 40.07 -24.29
C GLU A 4 -20.71 39.07 -25.24
N LYS A 5 -20.34 39.48 -26.44
CA LYS A 5 -19.75 38.59 -27.45
C LYS A 5 -18.46 37.90 -26.93
N LYS A 6 -17.64 38.63 -26.14
CA LYS A 6 -16.41 38.13 -25.53
C LYS A 6 -16.72 36.96 -24.55
N ASP A 7 -17.72 37.13 -23.74
CA ASP A 7 -18.11 36.14 -22.72
C ASP A 7 -18.74 34.90 -23.39
N LEU A 8 -19.59 35.12 -24.40
CA LEU A 8 -20.14 34.07 -25.23
C LEU A 8 -19.03 33.24 -25.90
N ASP A 9 -18.07 33.91 -26.57
CA ASP A 9 -16.92 33.24 -27.16
C ASP A 9 -16.07 32.48 -26.11
N SER A 10 -15.97 33.00 -24.91
CA SER A 10 -15.25 32.36 -23.80
C SER A 10 -15.96 31.07 -23.35
N ILE A 11 -17.28 31.07 -23.26
CA ILE A 11 -18.07 29.89 -22.84
C ILE A 11 -18.07 28.84 -23.94
N VAL A 12 -18.44 29.21 -25.18
CA VAL A 12 -18.53 28.27 -26.31
C VAL A 12 -17.18 27.62 -26.63
N ASN A 13 -16.08 28.37 -26.50
CA ASN A 13 -14.72 27.84 -26.67
C ASN A 13 -14.11 27.28 -25.39
N VAL A 14 -14.91 27.20 -24.32
CA VAL A 14 -14.55 26.65 -23.00
C VAL A 14 -13.26 27.28 -22.47
N ARG A 15 -13.19 28.59 -22.41
CA ARG A 15 -12.07 29.38 -21.85
C ARG A 15 -12.44 30.07 -20.54
N CYS A 16 -13.64 29.79 -20.02
CA CYS A 16 -14.19 30.40 -18.81
C CYS A 16 -13.83 29.58 -17.58
N SER A 17 -13.21 30.22 -16.57
CA SER A 17 -12.91 29.59 -15.28
C SER A 17 -14.04 29.71 -14.27
N GLN A 18 -15.05 30.55 -14.55
CA GLN A 18 -16.23 30.81 -13.70
C GLN A 18 -17.51 30.65 -14.53
N PRO A 19 -17.84 29.44 -14.99
CA PRO A 19 -19.03 29.22 -15.81
C PRO A 19 -20.32 29.54 -15.08
N HIS A 20 -20.36 29.44 -13.76
CA HIS A 20 -21.53 29.78 -12.94
C HIS A 20 -21.88 31.29 -12.93
N ASP A 21 -20.94 32.15 -13.32
CA ASP A 21 -21.24 33.60 -13.46
C ASP A 21 -22.09 33.91 -14.71
N PHE A 22 -22.11 32.99 -15.64
CA PHE A 22 -22.75 33.14 -16.93
C PHE A 22 -23.85 32.13 -17.19
N LEU A 23 -23.57 30.83 -16.98
CA LEU A 23 -24.55 29.75 -17.14
C LEU A 23 -25.48 29.65 -15.95
N GLY A 24 -26.66 29.11 -16.15
CA GLY A 24 -27.72 29.06 -15.13
C GLY A 24 -28.63 30.27 -15.18
N MET A 25 -29.35 30.50 -14.08
CA MET A 25 -30.34 31.56 -13.92
C MET A 25 -29.75 32.71 -13.10
N HIS A 26 -29.79 33.94 -13.68
CA HIS A 26 -29.19 35.12 -13.07
C HIS A 26 -30.14 36.28 -13.02
N PRO A 27 -30.28 37.00 -11.87
CA PRO A 27 -31.03 38.24 -11.79
C PRO A 27 -30.30 39.34 -12.52
N ARG A 28 -31.05 40.16 -13.28
CA ARG A 28 -30.53 41.30 -14.01
C ARG A 28 -31.45 42.49 -13.85
N GLN A 29 -30.88 43.67 -13.59
CA GLN A 29 -31.65 44.93 -13.56
C GLN A 29 -31.95 45.40 -14.97
N GLN A 30 -33.23 45.70 -15.23
CA GLN A 30 -33.72 46.29 -16.46
C GLN A 30 -34.63 47.50 -16.09
N GLY A 31 -34.04 48.69 -16.05
CA GLY A 31 -34.67 49.85 -15.48
C GLY A 31 -34.97 49.66 -13.99
N ASP A 32 -36.21 49.87 -13.57
CA ASP A 32 -36.67 49.72 -12.17
C ASP A 32 -37.10 48.26 -11.83
N ARG A 33 -36.96 47.34 -12.75
CA ARG A 33 -37.38 45.94 -12.56
C ARG A 33 -36.21 44.99 -12.60
N THR A 34 -36.25 43.95 -11.75
CA THR A 34 -35.39 42.82 -11.85
C THR A 34 -36.04 41.75 -12.74
N ILE A 35 -35.33 41.27 -13.74
CA ILE A 35 -35.71 40.13 -14.58
C ILE A 35 -34.74 39.01 -14.33
N LEU A 36 -35.09 37.77 -14.68
CA LEU A 36 -34.16 36.65 -14.67
C LEU A 36 -33.73 36.32 -16.08
N VAL A 37 -32.42 36.09 -16.27
CA VAL A 37 -31.85 35.64 -17.54
C VAL A 37 -31.29 34.25 -17.32
N VAL A 38 -31.70 33.28 -18.16
CA VAL A 38 -31.23 31.92 -18.13
C VAL A 38 -30.35 31.65 -19.35
N ARG A 39 -29.19 31.04 -19.12
CA ARG A 39 -28.23 30.66 -20.18
C ARG A 39 -27.79 29.25 -20.02
N VAL A 40 -27.78 28.51 -21.13
CA VAL A 40 -27.32 27.10 -21.17
C VAL A 40 -26.60 26.82 -22.49
N TYR A 41 -25.69 25.86 -22.43
CA TYR A 41 -25.01 25.33 -23.61
C TYR A 41 -25.47 23.88 -23.84
N LEU A 42 -26.08 23.62 -25.02
CA LEU A 42 -26.67 22.34 -25.41
C LEU A 42 -26.58 22.19 -26.94
N ASP A 43 -25.49 21.62 -27.44
CA ASP A 43 -25.23 21.52 -28.88
C ASP A 43 -26.17 20.56 -29.61
N ASP A 44 -26.69 19.54 -28.92
CA ASP A 44 -27.62 18.52 -29.42
C ASP A 44 -29.10 18.90 -29.33
N ALA A 45 -29.40 20.06 -28.74
CA ALA A 45 -30.78 20.52 -28.57
C ALA A 45 -31.26 21.39 -29.72
N GLN A 46 -32.41 21.06 -30.30
CA GLN A 46 -33.14 21.88 -31.26
C GLN A 46 -33.87 23.03 -30.55
N SER A 47 -34.44 22.75 -29.39
CA SER A 47 -35.13 23.75 -28.53
C SER A 47 -34.86 23.48 -27.06
N CYS A 48 -34.96 24.53 -26.23
CA CYS A 48 -34.80 24.44 -24.79
C CYS A 48 -35.84 25.34 -24.09
N GLU A 49 -36.43 24.82 -23.00
CA GLU A 49 -37.36 25.53 -22.12
C GLU A 49 -36.93 25.36 -20.66
N VAL A 50 -37.12 26.40 -19.87
CA VAL A 50 -37.03 26.35 -18.39
C VAL A 50 -38.40 25.96 -17.85
N VAL A 51 -38.47 24.91 -17.06
CA VAL A 51 -39.68 24.43 -16.39
C VAL A 51 -39.63 24.86 -14.91
N ASP A 52 -40.59 25.68 -14.47
CA ASP A 52 -40.68 26.13 -13.08
C ASP A 52 -41.15 24.96 -12.20
N LEU A 53 -40.40 24.59 -11.17
CA LEU A 53 -40.77 23.49 -10.27
C LEU A 53 -41.72 23.89 -9.17
N GLU A 54 -41.84 25.20 -8.87
CA GLU A 54 -42.84 25.76 -7.95
C GLU A 54 -44.20 25.88 -8.63
N HIS A 55 -44.21 26.10 -9.97
CA HIS A 55 -45.39 26.24 -10.79
C HIS A 55 -45.23 25.41 -12.06
N SER A 56 -45.45 24.09 -11.95
CA SER A 56 -45.14 23.10 -12.99
C SER A 56 -45.95 23.27 -14.31
N ASP A 57 -46.96 24.14 -14.32
CA ASP A 57 -47.73 24.57 -15.50
C ASP A 57 -47.03 25.70 -16.29
N ARG A 58 -45.95 26.27 -15.74
CA ARG A 58 -45.19 27.35 -16.40
C ARG A 58 -43.91 26.83 -17.01
N SER A 59 -43.67 27.19 -18.26
CA SER A 59 -42.41 27.01 -18.94
C SER A 59 -42.02 28.27 -19.71
N TYR A 60 -40.69 28.49 -19.79
CA TYR A 60 -40.13 29.68 -20.44
C TYR A 60 -39.17 29.22 -21.54
N ARG A 61 -39.47 29.59 -22.78
CA ARG A 61 -38.67 29.22 -23.94
C ARG A 61 -37.37 30.01 -24.00
N LEU A 62 -36.23 29.31 -24.23
CA LEU A 62 -34.98 29.95 -24.51
C LEU A 62 -34.74 30.07 -26.02
N ASN A 63 -34.06 31.15 -26.44
CA ASN A 63 -33.71 31.37 -27.82
C ASN A 63 -32.30 30.87 -28.10
N ARG A 64 -32.12 30.09 -29.16
CA ARG A 64 -30.81 29.65 -29.61
C ARG A 64 -30.05 30.82 -30.24
N LEU A 65 -28.89 31.20 -29.70
CA LEU A 65 -28.11 32.35 -30.13
C LEU A 65 -26.99 31.97 -31.10
N THR A 66 -26.46 30.73 -31.01
CA THR A 66 -25.34 30.26 -31.85
C THR A 66 -25.69 28.90 -32.47
N GLU A 67 -25.02 28.62 -33.60
CA GLU A 67 -25.11 27.28 -34.22
C GLU A 67 -24.51 26.18 -33.32
N ASP A 68 -23.60 26.56 -32.44
CA ASP A 68 -22.93 25.67 -31.47
C ASP A 68 -23.83 25.25 -30.29
N GLY A 69 -25.05 25.77 -30.16
CA GLY A 69 -25.99 25.34 -29.13
C GLY A 69 -26.02 26.19 -27.87
N PHE A 70 -25.64 27.43 -27.91
CA PHE A 70 -25.86 28.36 -26.80
C PHE A 70 -27.25 28.95 -26.82
N PHE A 71 -27.97 28.83 -25.70
CA PHE A 71 -29.33 29.35 -25.51
C PHE A 71 -29.36 30.44 -24.45
N GLU A 72 -30.16 31.48 -24.67
CA GLU A 72 -30.47 32.53 -23.71
C GLU A 72 -31.96 32.88 -23.74
N GLY A 73 -32.55 33.12 -22.58
CA GLY A 73 -33.93 33.61 -22.49
C GLY A 73 -34.15 34.44 -21.25
N GLU A 74 -35.21 35.26 -21.27
CA GLU A 74 -35.58 36.10 -20.16
C GLU A 74 -36.89 35.66 -19.54
N ILE A 75 -36.98 35.82 -18.21
CA ILE A 75 -38.19 35.57 -17.40
C ILE A 75 -38.51 36.90 -16.73
N THR A 76 -39.65 37.48 -17.11
CA THR A 76 -40.02 38.86 -16.74
C THR A 76 -41.11 38.94 -15.66
N ASP A 77 -41.78 37.82 -15.38
CA ASP A 77 -42.83 37.67 -14.39
C ASP A 77 -42.31 37.17 -13.02
N ARG A 78 -41.01 36.93 -12.91
CA ARG A 78 -40.32 36.56 -11.67
C ARG A 78 -39.07 37.45 -11.49
N SER A 79 -38.77 37.78 -10.23
CA SER A 79 -37.62 38.63 -9.85
C SER A 79 -36.59 37.89 -8.98
N GLU A 80 -36.95 36.73 -8.44
CA GLU A 80 -36.09 35.88 -7.59
C GLU A 80 -35.82 34.56 -8.29
N VAL A 81 -34.58 34.05 -8.15
CA VAL A 81 -34.16 32.76 -8.64
C VAL A 81 -34.99 31.65 -7.99
N PHE A 82 -35.42 30.70 -8.78
CA PHE A 82 -36.28 29.59 -8.35
C PHE A 82 -35.71 28.25 -8.84
N ALA A 83 -36.14 27.13 -8.24
CA ALA A 83 -35.77 25.81 -8.65
C ALA A 83 -36.42 25.42 -9.99
N TYR A 84 -35.65 24.95 -10.95
CA TYR A 84 -36.09 24.62 -12.29
C TYR A 84 -35.45 23.37 -12.88
N ARG A 85 -36.09 22.86 -13.94
CA ARG A 85 -35.52 21.90 -14.88
C ARG A 85 -35.41 22.52 -16.26
N LEU A 86 -34.48 21.95 -17.06
CA LEU A 86 -34.43 22.22 -18.48
C LEU A 86 -35.17 21.09 -19.21
N ARG A 87 -36.08 21.48 -20.10
CA ARG A 87 -36.74 20.58 -21.05
C ARG A 87 -36.22 20.87 -22.42
N ILE A 88 -35.60 19.86 -23.05
CA ILE A 88 -35.05 19.98 -24.40
C ILE A 88 -35.75 19.06 -25.35
N GLN A 89 -35.83 19.48 -26.63
CA GLN A 89 -36.10 18.61 -27.76
C GLN A 89 -34.83 18.47 -28.57
N ARG A 90 -34.36 17.26 -28.76
CA ARG A 90 -33.21 16.97 -29.59
C ARG A 90 -33.55 16.95 -31.09
N TYR A 91 -32.55 17.03 -31.96
CA TYR A 91 -32.74 16.95 -33.42
C TYR A 91 -33.35 15.62 -33.89
N ASN A 92 -33.21 14.56 -33.10
CA ASN A 92 -33.86 13.27 -33.37
C ASN A 92 -35.33 13.21 -32.93
N GLY A 93 -35.87 14.32 -32.37
CA GLY A 93 -37.24 14.43 -31.87
C GLY A 93 -37.43 13.94 -30.45
N GLU A 94 -36.43 13.43 -29.78
CA GLU A 94 -36.47 12.99 -28.38
C GLU A 94 -36.65 14.19 -27.43
N PHE A 95 -37.51 14.03 -26.42
CA PHE A 95 -37.65 15.00 -25.32
C PHE A 95 -36.92 14.49 -24.07
N ARG A 96 -36.21 15.39 -23.41
CA ARG A 96 -35.54 15.12 -22.15
C ARG A 96 -35.74 16.26 -21.17
N GLU A 97 -35.96 15.92 -19.87
CA GLU A 97 -35.92 16.86 -18.77
C GLU A 97 -34.81 16.51 -17.79
N PHE A 98 -34.09 17.51 -17.34
CA PHE A 98 -32.99 17.35 -16.38
C PHE A 98 -32.74 18.64 -15.59
N TYR A 99 -32.09 18.52 -14.43
CA TYR A 99 -31.66 19.69 -13.66
C TYR A 99 -30.43 20.33 -14.29
N ASP A 100 -30.43 21.68 -14.31
CA ASP A 100 -29.24 22.43 -14.74
C ASP A 100 -28.14 22.34 -13.68
N PRO A 101 -26.92 21.87 -13.99
CA PRO A 101 -25.82 21.83 -13.04
C PRO A 101 -25.45 23.18 -12.44
N TYR A 102 -25.68 24.26 -13.18
CA TYR A 102 -25.26 25.62 -12.80
C TYR A 102 -26.20 26.35 -11.83
N GLN A 103 -27.27 25.69 -11.36
CA GLN A 103 -28.15 26.25 -10.34
C GLN A 103 -27.66 25.95 -8.89
N PHE A 104 -26.66 25.09 -8.71
CA PHE A 104 -26.26 24.65 -7.38
C PHE A 104 -25.06 25.44 -6.83
N LEU A 105 -25.08 25.68 -5.50
CA LEU A 105 -23.96 26.27 -4.78
C LEU A 105 -22.81 25.30 -4.61
N PRO A 106 -21.58 25.79 -4.28
CA PRO A 106 -20.45 24.92 -3.98
C PRO A 106 -20.75 23.93 -2.87
N THR A 107 -20.25 22.68 -3.02
CA THR A 107 -20.41 21.62 -2.01
C THR A 107 -19.25 21.58 -1.01
N ILE A 108 -18.21 22.37 -1.23
CA ILE A 108 -17.05 22.52 -0.35
C ILE A 108 -17.02 23.93 0.23
N ASP A 109 -16.88 24.02 1.55
CA ASP A 109 -16.80 25.28 2.29
C ASP A 109 -15.37 25.87 2.27
N GLU A 110 -15.26 27.18 2.57
CA GLU A 110 -14.00 27.92 2.56
C GLU A 110 -12.99 27.40 3.61
N LEU A 111 -13.46 26.93 4.77
CA LEU A 111 -12.59 26.36 5.79
C LEU A 111 -11.93 25.07 5.31
N SER A 112 -12.69 24.21 4.65
CA SER A 112 -12.17 22.97 4.04
C SER A 112 -11.10 23.27 2.99
N LEU A 113 -11.33 24.27 2.13
CA LEU A 113 -10.34 24.70 1.13
C LEU A 113 -9.06 25.25 1.79
N HIS A 114 -9.22 26.06 2.83
CA HIS A 114 -8.09 26.59 3.58
C HIS A 114 -7.25 25.48 4.23
N LEU A 115 -7.89 24.51 4.92
CA LEU A 115 -7.20 23.38 5.54
C LEU A 115 -6.52 22.49 4.48
N PHE A 116 -7.15 22.28 3.34
CA PHE A 116 -6.55 21.55 2.21
C PHE A 116 -5.27 22.22 1.72
N ASN A 117 -5.29 23.53 1.47
CA ASN A 117 -4.10 24.27 1.01
C ASN A 117 -2.98 24.31 2.07
N GLN A 118 -3.29 24.15 3.35
CA GLN A 118 -2.30 24.01 4.41
C GLN A 118 -1.76 22.56 4.56
N GLY A 119 -2.34 21.58 3.88
CA GLY A 119 -2.05 20.16 4.05
C GLY A 119 -2.56 19.58 5.37
N ASN A 120 -3.53 20.24 5.99
CA ASN A 120 -4.10 19.88 7.30
C ASN A 120 -5.49 19.23 7.20
N ASP A 121 -6.08 19.12 6.02
CA ASP A 121 -7.27 18.31 5.80
C ASP A 121 -6.89 16.85 5.55
N HIS A 122 -6.69 16.10 6.64
CA HIS A 122 -6.25 14.70 6.58
C HIS A 122 -7.31 13.74 5.98
N GLN A 123 -8.54 14.20 5.84
CA GLN A 123 -9.64 13.45 5.21
C GLN A 123 -10.14 14.12 3.92
N CYS A 124 -9.26 14.82 3.21
CA CYS A 124 -9.62 15.49 1.96
C CYS A 124 -10.17 14.53 0.89
N TYR A 125 -9.88 13.23 0.97
CA TYR A 125 -10.46 12.19 0.11
C TYR A 125 -11.99 12.01 0.29
N ARG A 126 -12.59 12.61 1.33
CA ARG A 126 -14.05 12.66 1.52
C ARG A 126 -14.69 13.84 0.79
N LYS A 127 -13.88 14.77 0.30
CA LYS A 127 -14.33 16.03 -0.32
C LYS A 127 -13.87 16.16 -1.77
N LEU A 128 -12.64 15.70 -2.08
CA LEU A 128 -12.10 15.71 -3.44
C LEU A 128 -12.44 14.41 -4.17
N GLY A 129 -12.36 14.44 -5.49
CA GLY A 129 -12.73 13.33 -6.37
C GLY A 129 -14.20 13.37 -6.76
N SER A 130 -14.77 12.21 -7.09
CA SER A 130 -16.20 12.05 -7.35
C SER A 130 -16.92 11.60 -6.08
N ARG A 131 -17.98 12.31 -5.74
CA ARG A 131 -18.73 12.04 -4.51
C ARG A 131 -20.22 11.99 -4.80
N LEU A 132 -20.82 10.82 -4.60
CA LEU A 132 -22.27 10.64 -4.63
C LEU A 132 -22.89 11.43 -3.46
N CYS A 133 -23.77 12.36 -3.76
CA CYS A 133 -24.44 13.20 -2.77
C CYS A 133 -25.77 13.72 -3.27
N ALA A 134 -26.52 14.36 -2.38
CA ALA A 134 -27.71 15.13 -2.75
C ALA A 134 -27.48 16.59 -2.36
N VAL A 135 -27.76 17.51 -3.30
CA VAL A 135 -27.75 18.95 -3.09
C VAL A 135 -29.17 19.44 -3.29
N ASP A 136 -29.73 20.17 -2.33
CA ASP A 136 -31.10 20.62 -2.33
C ASP A 136 -32.13 19.49 -2.58
N GLY A 137 -31.82 18.28 -2.09
CA GLY A 137 -32.66 17.10 -2.27
C GLY A 137 -32.51 16.41 -3.65
N ILE A 138 -31.65 16.90 -4.53
CA ILE A 138 -31.41 16.35 -5.86
C ILE A 138 -30.16 15.47 -5.81
N ALA A 139 -30.32 14.18 -6.15
CA ALA A 139 -29.22 13.23 -6.20
C ALA A 139 -28.33 13.47 -7.43
N GLY A 140 -27.04 13.26 -7.26
CA GLY A 140 -26.05 13.40 -8.31
C GLY A 140 -24.62 13.15 -7.79
N VAL A 141 -23.66 13.68 -8.53
CA VAL A 141 -22.22 13.56 -8.19
C VAL A 141 -21.57 14.93 -8.15
N ALA A 142 -20.90 15.24 -7.06
CA ALA A 142 -19.98 16.36 -6.98
C ALA A 142 -18.59 15.91 -7.44
N PHE A 143 -18.10 16.51 -8.51
CA PHE A 143 -16.76 16.31 -9.04
C PHE A 143 -15.85 17.44 -8.61
N THR A 144 -14.70 17.08 -8.01
CA THR A 144 -13.78 18.06 -7.43
C THR A 144 -12.34 17.66 -7.72
N VAL A 145 -11.52 18.59 -8.21
CA VAL A 145 -10.11 18.33 -8.55
C VAL A 145 -9.24 19.54 -8.22
N TRP A 146 -8.02 19.28 -7.79
CA TRP A 146 -7.01 20.30 -7.55
C TRP A 146 -6.10 20.46 -8.78
N ALA A 147 -6.16 21.63 -9.39
CA ALA A 147 -5.38 21.99 -10.60
C ALA A 147 -5.13 23.50 -10.61
N PRO A 148 -4.24 24.02 -9.75
CA PRO A 148 -4.07 25.46 -9.50
C PRO A 148 -3.53 26.24 -10.69
N SER A 149 -2.78 25.61 -11.59
CA SER A 149 -2.23 26.26 -12.79
C SER A 149 -3.11 26.07 -14.03
N ALA A 150 -4.22 25.33 -13.89
CA ALA A 150 -5.18 25.20 -14.98
C ALA A 150 -5.88 26.54 -15.29
N GLN A 151 -6.05 26.83 -16.57
CA GLN A 151 -6.85 27.97 -17.01
C GLN A 151 -8.34 27.65 -16.95
N ARG A 152 -8.67 26.36 -17.14
CA ARG A 152 -10.02 25.80 -16.99
C ARG A 152 -9.98 24.29 -16.85
N VAL A 153 -11.02 23.76 -16.26
CA VAL A 153 -11.25 22.32 -16.09
C VAL A 153 -12.69 21.99 -16.46
N SER A 154 -12.91 20.87 -17.14
CA SER A 154 -14.24 20.28 -17.35
C SER A 154 -14.25 18.84 -16.88
N VAL A 155 -15.38 18.36 -16.37
CA VAL A 155 -15.59 16.93 -16.18
C VAL A 155 -16.21 16.35 -17.44
N VAL A 156 -15.64 15.27 -17.95
CA VAL A 156 -16.10 14.55 -19.14
C VAL A 156 -16.36 13.09 -18.80
N GLY A 157 -17.36 12.50 -19.40
CA GLY A 157 -17.72 11.12 -19.16
C GLY A 157 -18.78 10.60 -20.10
N ASP A 158 -19.26 9.39 -19.85
CA ASP A 158 -20.34 8.75 -20.60
C ASP A 158 -21.66 9.55 -20.51
N PHE A 159 -21.87 10.29 -19.41
CA PHE A 159 -23.06 11.12 -19.19
C PHE A 159 -23.10 12.41 -20.04
N ASN A 160 -22.01 12.81 -20.68
CA ASN A 160 -21.94 14.00 -21.54
C ASN A 160 -21.18 13.78 -22.85
N HIS A 161 -21.14 12.53 -23.35
CA HIS A 161 -20.48 12.16 -24.59
C HIS A 161 -18.98 12.52 -24.66
N TRP A 162 -18.33 12.61 -23.49
CA TRP A 162 -16.92 12.99 -23.36
C TRP A 162 -16.60 14.40 -23.91
N ASN A 163 -17.59 15.29 -23.92
CA ASN A 163 -17.47 16.64 -24.45
C ASN A 163 -17.38 17.68 -23.31
N GLY A 164 -16.22 18.28 -23.12
CA GLY A 164 -15.95 19.23 -22.05
C GLY A 164 -16.76 20.54 -22.12
N ARG A 165 -17.48 20.79 -23.20
CA ARG A 165 -18.36 21.98 -23.32
C ARG A 165 -19.61 21.89 -22.47
N TYR A 166 -20.07 20.66 -22.13
CA TYR A 166 -21.27 20.47 -21.34
C TYR A 166 -21.11 20.77 -19.85
N HIS A 167 -19.94 20.41 -19.30
CA HIS A 167 -19.71 20.47 -17.87
C HIS A 167 -18.38 21.16 -17.51
N PRO A 168 -18.16 22.44 -17.93
CA PRO A 168 -17.07 23.23 -17.38
C PRO A 168 -17.27 23.47 -15.88
N MET A 169 -16.18 23.31 -15.12
CA MET A 169 -16.17 23.43 -13.67
C MET A 169 -15.79 24.86 -13.24
N ARG A 170 -16.27 25.28 -12.07
CA ARG A 170 -15.88 26.56 -11.47
C ARG A 170 -14.62 26.43 -10.64
N SER A 171 -13.75 27.41 -10.69
CA SER A 171 -12.65 27.58 -9.76
C SER A 171 -13.15 28.10 -8.41
N LEU A 172 -12.74 27.48 -7.31
CA LEU A 172 -13.13 27.88 -5.95
C LEU A 172 -12.09 28.88 -5.37
N GLY A 173 -12.15 30.12 -5.85
CA GLY A 173 -11.28 31.19 -5.40
C GLY A 173 -9.80 30.92 -5.69
N SER A 174 -8.93 31.25 -4.73
CA SER A 174 -7.48 31.07 -4.82
C SER A 174 -6.98 29.68 -4.40
N SER A 175 -7.90 28.74 -4.08
CA SER A 175 -7.53 27.41 -3.59
C SER A 175 -6.88 26.51 -4.63
N GLY A 176 -7.08 26.81 -5.92
CA GLY A 176 -6.70 25.93 -7.03
C GLY A 176 -7.59 24.71 -7.21
N VAL A 177 -8.68 24.63 -6.44
CA VAL A 177 -9.68 23.55 -6.51
C VAL A 177 -10.79 23.93 -7.48
N TRP A 178 -11.18 23.00 -8.33
CA TRP A 178 -12.28 23.10 -9.29
C TRP A 178 -13.41 22.17 -8.88
N GLU A 179 -14.66 22.61 -9.06
CA GLU A 179 -15.81 21.83 -8.62
C GLU A 179 -17.01 22.02 -9.55
N LEU A 180 -17.79 20.94 -9.72
CA LEU A 180 -19.11 20.96 -10.31
C LEU A 180 -19.95 19.83 -9.73
N PHE A 181 -21.19 20.15 -9.29
CA PHE A 181 -22.19 19.13 -9.00
C PHE A 181 -22.99 18.83 -10.28
N VAL A 182 -23.03 17.57 -10.69
CA VAL A 182 -23.79 17.11 -11.86
C VAL A 182 -24.95 16.25 -11.40
N PRO A 183 -26.19 16.78 -11.46
CA PRO A 183 -27.38 16.04 -11.05
C PRO A 183 -27.66 14.87 -11.98
N GLY A 184 -28.19 13.78 -11.42
CA GLY A 184 -28.61 12.61 -12.17
C GLY A 184 -27.49 11.70 -12.63
N VAL A 185 -26.24 11.99 -12.33
CA VAL A 185 -25.13 11.04 -12.50
C VAL A 185 -25.16 10.03 -11.37
N GLU A 186 -25.00 8.76 -11.68
CA GLU A 186 -25.13 7.63 -10.77
C GLU A 186 -23.82 6.87 -10.61
N GLN A 187 -23.80 5.93 -9.66
CA GLN A 187 -22.69 4.98 -9.49
C GLN A 187 -22.47 4.18 -10.77
N GLY A 188 -21.20 3.97 -11.14
CA GLY A 188 -20.79 3.27 -12.35
C GLY A 188 -20.47 4.20 -13.51
N ALA A 189 -20.80 5.49 -13.42
CA ALA A 189 -20.47 6.46 -14.46
C ALA A 189 -18.94 6.58 -14.62
N GLN A 190 -18.49 6.53 -15.87
CA GLN A 190 -17.09 6.69 -16.24
C GLN A 190 -16.79 8.16 -16.51
N TYR A 191 -15.66 8.65 -16.01
CA TYR A 191 -15.28 10.05 -16.16
C TYR A 191 -13.78 10.29 -16.13
N LYS A 192 -13.39 11.47 -16.64
CA LYS A 192 -12.07 12.09 -16.52
C LYS A 192 -12.21 13.59 -16.31
N PHE A 193 -11.12 14.23 -15.94
CA PHE A 193 -11.00 15.69 -15.99
C PHE A 193 -10.29 16.11 -17.28
N GLU A 194 -10.93 16.99 -18.04
CA GLU A 194 -10.31 17.65 -19.17
C GLU A 194 -9.69 18.96 -18.66
N ILE A 195 -8.35 19.00 -18.63
CA ILE A 195 -7.58 20.09 -18.02
C ILE A 195 -6.88 20.88 -19.11
N HIS A 196 -7.09 22.18 -19.13
CA HIS A 196 -6.38 23.12 -19.96
C HIS A 196 -5.38 23.91 -19.13
N GLY A 197 -4.10 23.60 -19.26
CA GLY A 197 -2.99 24.34 -18.68
C GLY A 197 -2.22 25.04 -19.79
N GLY A 198 -1.89 26.33 -19.64
CA GLY A 198 -1.02 27.07 -20.53
C GLY A 198 -1.40 27.04 -22.02
N GLU A 199 -0.38 27.01 -22.87
CA GLU A 199 -0.54 26.86 -24.32
C GLU A 199 -0.48 25.39 -24.69
N GLY A 200 -1.55 24.85 -25.28
CA GLY A 200 -1.60 23.46 -25.74
C GLY A 200 -3.01 22.88 -25.85
N TYR A 201 -3.10 21.63 -26.29
CA TYR A 201 -4.36 20.88 -26.29
C TYR A 201 -4.75 20.48 -24.86
N PRO A 202 -6.07 20.39 -24.57
CA PRO A 202 -6.54 19.89 -23.28
C PRO A 202 -6.01 18.48 -23.04
N GLN A 203 -5.67 18.18 -21.78
CA GLN A 203 -5.25 16.86 -21.35
C GLN A 203 -6.38 16.18 -20.62
N LEU A 204 -6.62 14.91 -20.95
CA LEU A 204 -7.55 14.06 -20.21
C LEU A 204 -6.81 13.37 -19.06
N LYS A 205 -7.19 13.68 -17.83
CA LYS A 205 -6.59 13.15 -16.61
C LYS A 205 -7.58 12.29 -15.83
N THR A 206 -7.09 11.18 -15.30
CA THR A 206 -7.83 10.41 -14.28
C THR A 206 -7.94 11.22 -12.99
N ASP A 207 -8.94 10.91 -12.19
CA ASP A 207 -9.12 11.54 -10.90
C ASP A 207 -8.09 11.01 -9.88
N PRO A 208 -7.24 11.85 -9.30
CA PRO A 208 -6.25 11.43 -8.29
C PRO A 208 -6.85 10.80 -7.03
N TYR A 209 -8.10 11.12 -6.72
CA TYR A 209 -8.83 10.61 -5.54
C TYR A 209 -9.83 9.51 -5.88
N ALA A 210 -9.89 9.04 -7.12
CA ALA A 210 -10.81 7.98 -7.52
C ALA A 210 -10.55 6.69 -6.72
N THR A 211 -11.64 6.00 -6.41
CA THR A 211 -11.62 4.74 -5.67
C THR A 211 -11.81 3.52 -6.56
N TYR A 212 -12.12 3.73 -7.85
CA TYR A 212 -12.29 2.66 -8.83
C TYR A 212 -11.96 3.15 -10.24
N PHE A 213 -11.43 2.25 -11.07
CA PHE A 213 -10.98 2.54 -12.43
C PHE A 213 -11.39 1.45 -13.41
N GLU A 214 -11.41 1.80 -14.70
CA GLU A 214 -11.56 0.84 -15.79
C GLU A 214 -10.36 -0.11 -15.90
N SER A 215 -10.61 -1.24 -16.58
CA SER A 215 -9.54 -2.18 -16.97
C SER A 215 -8.76 -1.68 -18.18
N PRO A 216 -7.43 -1.85 -18.21
CA PRO A 216 -6.64 -1.58 -19.40
C PRO A 216 -7.19 -2.28 -20.66
N PRO A 217 -7.11 -1.67 -21.85
CA PRO A 217 -6.36 -0.44 -22.17
C PRO A 217 -7.08 0.86 -21.79
N HIS A 218 -8.32 0.77 -21.32
CA HIS A 218 -9.06 1.91 -20.81
C HIS A 218 -8.53 2.33 -19.43
N ASN A 219 -8.76 3.58 -19.03
CA ASN A 219 -8.22 4.13 -17.80
C ASN A 219 -9.09 5.22 -17.19
N ALA A 220 -10.38 5.29 -17.52
CA ALA A 220 -11.26 6.24 -16.89
C ALA A 220 -11.46 5.92 -15.42
N SER A 221 -11.68 6.94 -14.63
CA SER A 221 -12.17 6.83 -13.27
C SER A 221 -13.65 6.45 -13.29
N ILE A 222 -14.09 5.69 -12.29
CA ILE A 222 -15.49 5.24 -12.17
C ILE A 222 -16.06 5.77 -10.85
N VAL A 223 -17.23 6.39 -10.92
CA VAL A 223 -17.98 6.81 -9.72
C VAL A 223 -18.35 5.57 -8.92
N PHE A 224 -17.90 5.48 -7.68
CA PHE A 224 -18.14 4.33 -6.82
C PHE A 224 -18.39 4.74 -5.38
N ASP A 225 -19.43 4.18 -4.76
CA ASP A 225 -19.72 4.37 -3.34
C ASP A 225 -18.94 3.35 -2.50
N VAL A 226 -17.86 3.78 -1.91
CA VAL A 226 -17.04 2.95 -1.03
C VAL A 226 -17.61 2.81 0.38
N ASP A 227 -18.58 3.65 0.76
CA ASP A 227 -19.16 3.63 2.10
C ASP A 227 -20.39 2.69 2.20
N GLN A 228 -20.76 2.03 1.09
CA GLN A 228 -21.89 1.08 1.07
C GLN A 228 -21.59 -0.28 1.71
N TYR A 229 -20.32 -0.62 1.95
CA TYR A 229 -19.93 -1.93 2.50
C TYR A 229 -20.23 -2.01 3.99
N ALA A 230 -20.92 -3.09 4.41
CA ALA A 230 -21.22 -3.37 5.80
C ALA A 230 -20.14 -4.27 6.42
N TRP A 231 -19.27 -3.70 7.23
CA TRP A 231 -18.17 -4.38 7.91
C TRP A 231 -18.64 -5.26 9.08
N ASN A 232 -18.01 -6.41 9.27
CA ASN A 232 -18.26 -7.36 10.36
C ASN A 232 -17.02 -7.59 11.24
N ASP A 233 -16.02 -6.75 11.16
CA ASP A 233 -14.71 -6.89 11.79
C ASP A 233 -14.48 -6.01 13.04
N ARG A 234 -15.55 -5.45 13.60
CA ARG A 234 -15.46 -4.54 14.75
C ARG A 234 -14.66 -5.11 15.92
N ALA A 235 -14.87 -6.39 16.23
CA ALA A 235 -14.14 -7.05 17.31
C ALA A 235 -12.63 -7.14 17.05
N TRP A 236 -12.22 -7.28 15.77
CA TRP A 236 -10.83 -7.23 15.36
C TRP A 236 -10.24 -5.84 15.60
N LEU A 237 -10.88 -4.78 15.12
CA LEU A 237 -10.41 -3.41 15.26
C LEU A 237 -10.27 -2.98 16.72
N GLU A 238 -11.25 -3.35 17.57
CA GLU A 238 -11.18 -3.07 19.02
C GLU A 238 -10.02 -3.81 19.71
N ARG A 239 -9.74 -5.04 19.31
CA ARG A 239 -8.59 -5.81 19.79
C ARG A 239 -7.27 -5.22 19.32
N ARG A 240 -7.15 -4.90 18.01
CA ARG A 240 -5.97 -4.25 17.43
C ARG A 240 -5.60 -2.98 18.17
N ALA A 241 -6.57 -2.11 18.43
CA ALA A 241 -6.36 -0.83 19.11
C ALA A 241 -5.82 -0.95 20.54
N LYS A 242 -5.98 -2.10 21.18
CA LYS A 242 -5.55 -2.36 22.56
C LYS A 242 -4.28 -3.19 22.67
N ASN A 243 -3.89 -3.88 21.61
CA ASN A 243 -2.75 -4.78 21.62
C ASN A 243 -1.42 -4.01 21.47
N ASP A 244 -0.43 -4.37 22.28
CA ASP A 244 0.95 -4.00 22.05
C ASP A 244 1.60 -5.01 21.10
N TRP A 245 1.90 -4.61 19.90
CA TRP A 245 2.50 -5.46 18.87
C TRP A 245 3.86 -6.05 19.31
N ARG A 246 4.57 -5.40 20.24
CA ARG A 246 5.87 -5.90 20.77
C ARG A 246 5.71 -7.22 21.49
N GLN A 247 4.55 -7.41 22.12
CA GLN A 247 4.19 -8.61 22.90
C GLN A 247 3.44 -9.65 22.07
N GLN A 248 3.26 -9.40 20.76
CA GLN A 248 2.52 -10.31 19.88
C GLN A 248 3.46 -11.03 18.93
N PRO A 249 3.22 -12.34 18.68
CA PRO A 249 3.88 -13.01 17.58
C PRO A 249 3.38 -12.41 16.26
N ILE A 250 4.31 -11.92 15.44
CA ILE A 250 4.00 -11.39 14.10
C ILE A 250 4.82 -12.18 13.09
N SER A 251 4.13 -13.06 12.38
CA SER A 251 4.65 -13.86 11.28
C SER A 251 3.85 -13.52 10.04
N ILE A 252 4.49 -12.89 9.08
CA ILE A 252 3.89 -12.26 7.91
C ILE A 252 4.13 -13.12 6.67
N TYR A 253 3.06 -13.41 5.95
CA TYR A 253 3.09 -14.05 4.64
C TYR A 253 2.95 -12.98 3.56
N GLU A 254 4.01 -12.66 2.84
CA GLU A 254 4.02 -11.68 1.75
C GLU A 254 3.48 -12.33 0.47
N VAL A 255 2.50 -11.70 -0.18
CA VAL A 255 1.75 -12.28 -1.29
C VAL A 255 1.59 -11.30 -2.44
N HIS A 256 1.88 -11.76 -3.66
CA HIS A 256 1.43 -11.15 -4.90
C HIS A 256 0.16 -11.85 -5.36
N LEU A 257 -1.00 -11.17 -5.30
CA LEU A 257 -2.31 -11.79 -5.53
C LEU A 257 -2.45 -12.37 -6.94
N GLY A 258 -1.88 -11.71 -7.94
CA GLY A 258 -2.01 -12.11 -9.34
C GLY A 258 -1.31 -13.43 -9.69
N SER A 259 -0.32 -13.84 -8.88
CA SER A 259 0.50 -15.05 -9.15
C SER A 259 0.49 -16.06 -7.99
N TRP A 260 -0.31 -15.85 -6.96
CA TRP A 260 -0.43 -16.82 -5.86
C TRP A 260 -1.12 -18.11 -6.30
N LYS A 261 -2.33 -17.99 -6.85
CA LYS A 261 -3.10 -19.08 -7.47
C LYS A 261 -3.88 -18.57 -8.68
N THR A 262 -4.09 -19.43 -9.66
CA THR A 262 -4.90 -19.15 -10.84
C THR A 262 -6.00 -20.18 -11.00
N VAL A 263 -7.09 -19.80 -11.67
CA VAL A 263 -8.20 -20.69 -12.03
C VAL A 263 -7.86 -21.32 -13.38
N VAL A 264 -7.30 -22.53 -13.34
CA VAL A 264 -6.81 -23.24 -14.55
C VAL A 264 -7.94 -23.51 -15.54
N GLU A 265 -9.13 -23.88 -15.04
CA GLU A 265 -10.32 -24.20 -15.82
C GLU A 265 -10.91 -22.97 -16.55
N ASP A 266 -10.52 -21.76 -16.11
CA ASP A 266 -10.97 -20.48 -16.67
C ASP A 266 -9.79 -19.70 -17.29
N GLY A 267 -9.06 -20.37 -18.17
CA GLY A 267 -7.97 -19.76 -18.93
C GLY A 267 -6.76 -19.30 -18.12
N GLY A 268 -6.64 -19.74 -16.88
CA GLY A 268 -5.53 -19.40 -16.00
C GLY A 268 -5.63 -17.97 -15.40
N ARG A 269 -6.84 -17.39 -15.37
CA ARG A 269 -7.03 -16.09 -14.72
C ARG A 269 -6.67 -16.13 -13.24
N PRO A 270 -6.21 -15.02 -12.63
CA PRO A 270 -6.01 -14.94 -11.20
C PRO A 270 -7.34 -15.10 -10.43
N PHE A 271 -7.25 -15.45 -9.16
CA PHE A 271 -8.40 -15.45 -8.27
C PHE A 271 -8.92 -14.01 -8.05
N SER A 272 -10.23 -13.87 -7.99
CA SER A 272 -10.86 -12.62 -7.54
C SER A 272 -10.64 -12.40 -6.04
N TYR A 273 -10.85 -11.15 -5.55
CA TYR A 273 -10.78 -10.84 -4.12
C TYR A 273 -11.67 -11.78 -3.28
N ARG A 274 -12.85 -12.13 -3.77
CA ARG A 274 -13.78 -13.03 -3.06
C ARG A 274 -13.31 -14.48 -3.05
N GLU A 275 -12.76 -14.98 -4.16
CA GLU A 275 -12.17 -16.33 -4.23
C GLU A 275 -10.92 -16.44 -3.36
N LEU A 276 -10.10 -15.38 -3.31
CA LEU A 276 -8.91 -15.30 -2.48
C LEU A 276 -9.24 -15.37 -0.98
N ALA A 277 -10.35 -14.81 -0.53
CA ALA A 277 -10.70 -14.71 0.88
C ALA A 277 -10.67 -16.07 1.59
N SER A 278 -11.42 -17.05 1.11
CA SER A 278 -11.44 -18.38 1.71
C SER A 278 -10.12 -19.14 1.52
N ALA A 279 -9.56 -19.06 0.31
CA ALA A 279 -8.34 -19.80 -0.01
C ALA A 279 -7.13 -19.32 0.81
N LEU A 280 -6.97 -18.01 1.00
CA LEU A 280 -5.92 -17.45 1.84
C LEU A 280 -6.11 -17.79 3.31
N VAL A 281 -7.34 -17.66 3.84
CA VAL A 281 -7.64 -18.01 5.23
C VAL A 281 -7.29 -19.47 5.51
N ASP A 282 -7.67 -20.39 4.62
CA ASP A 282 -7.36 -21.81 4.79
C ASP A 282 -5.85 -22.06 4.79
N TYR A 283 -5.13 -21.40 3.90
CA TYR A 283 -3.68 -21.53 3.84
C TYR A 283 -2.98 -20.94 5.07
N LEU A 284 -3.32 -19.69 5.44
CA LEU A 284 -2.73 -19.00 6.60
C LEU A 284 -2.99 -19.78 7.91
N LYS A 285 -4.20 -20.34 8.08
CA LYS A 285 -4.53 -21.21 9.21
C LYS A 285 -3.66 -22.46 9.23
N SER A 286 -3.56 -23.17 8.10
CA SER A 286 -2.78 -24.39 7.99
C SER A 286 -1.31 -24.18 8.29
N MET A 287 -0.77 -23.02 7.94
CA MET A 287 0.64 -22.64 8.11
C MET A 287 0.93 -21.83 9.38
N HIS A 288 -0.09 -21.54 10.18
CA HIS A 288 0.03 -20.72 11.39
C HIS A 288 0.69 -19.36 11.20
N TYR A 289 0.48 -18.69 10.06
CA TYR A 289 0.80 -17.28 9.94
C TYR A 289 -0.15 -16.41 10.75
N THR A 290 0.27 -15.22 11.13
CA THR A 290 -0.57 -14.27 11.89
C THR A 290 -1.09 -13.13 11.03
N HIS A 291 -0.33 -12.78 9.99
CA HIS A 291 -0.61 -11.67 9.10
C HIS A 291 -0.37 -12.08 7.65
N VAL A 292 -1.05 -11.40 6.75
CA VAL A 292 -0.74 -11.39 5.32
C VAL A 292 -0.32 -9.98 4.93
N GLU A 293 0.72 -9.86 4.09
CA GLU A 293 1.14 -8.60 3.48
C GLU A 293 0.94 -8.70 1.98
N PHE A 294 0.13 -7.81 1.43
CA PHE A 294 -0.08 -7.74 0.00
C PHE A 294 0.96 -6.83 -0.64
N MET A 295 1.67 -7.32 -1.65
CA MET A 295 2.38 -6.45 -2.58
C MET A 295 1.42 -5.40 -3.12
N PRO A 296 1.90 -4.26 -3.67
CA PRO A 296 1.05 -3.09 -3.89
C PRO A 296 -0.26 -3.41 -4.62
N LEU A 297 -1.38 -3.10 -3.97
CA LEU A 297 -2.73 -3.27 -4.54
C LEU A 297 -3.36 -1.94 -4.96
N ALA A 298 -2.70 -0.81 -4.74
CA ALA A 298 -3.13 0.45 -5.32
C ALA A 298 -3.15 0.35 -6.85
N GLU A 299 -4.14 0.99 -7.48
CA GLU A 299 -4.31 0.87 -8.93
C GLU A 299 -3.08 1.32 -9.72
N HIS A 300 -2.72 0.56 -10.74
CA HIS A 300 -1.54 0.76 -11.57
C HIS A 300 -1.78 0.24 -12.99
N PRO A 301 -1.17 0.86 -14.03
CA PRO A 301 -1.45 0.51 -15.42
C PRO A 301 -0.67 -0.68 -15.94
N PHE A 302 0.49 -0.99 -15.36
CA PHE A 302 1.45 -1.95 -15.88
C PHE A 302 1.67 -3.13 -14.93
N ASP A 303 1.27 -4.33 -15.35
CA ASP A 303 1.39 -5.55 -14.54
C ASP A 303 2.84 -5.88 -14.15
N GLY A 304 3.78 -5.63 -15.08
CA GLY A 304 5.21 -5.85 -14.85
C GLY A 304 5.85 -4.93 -13.83
N SER A 305 5.14 -3.92 -13.34
CA SER A 305 5.56 -3.10 -12.19
C SER A 305 5.26 -3.75 -10.84
N TRP A 306 4.50 -4.85 -10.82
CA TRP A 306 4.02 -5.54 -9.60
C TRP A 306 3.19 -4.65 -8.67
N GLY A 307 2.71 -3.53 -9.18
CA GLY A 307 1.99 -2.51 -8.44
C GLY A 307 2.85 -1.35 -7.90
N TYR A 308 4.16 -1.34 -8.13
CA TYR A 308 5.04 -0.27 -7.65
C TYR A 308 4.98 1.03 -8.50
N GLN A 309 4.26 1.04 -9.62
CA GLN A 309 4.02 2.24 -10.43
C GLN A 309 2.56 2.69 -10.30
N VAL A 310 2.23 3.27 -9.17
CA VAL A 310 0.86 3.61 -8.78
C VAL A 310 0.32 4.80 -9.57
N THR A 311 -0.91 4.67 -10.08
CA THR A 311 -1.68 5.76 -10.69
C THR A 311 -2.96 6.11 -9.93
N GLY A 312 -3.48 5.18 -9.12
CA GLY A 312 -4.67 5.39 -8.29
C GLY A 312 -4.38 5.13 -6.81
N PHE A 313 -4.02 6.18 -6.06
CA PHE A 313 -3.55 6.09 -4.67
C PHE A 313 -4.64 5.74 -3.65
N PHE A 314 -5.92 5.82 -4.02
CA PHE A 314 -7.08 5.57 -3.16
C PHE A 314 -7.92 4.37 -3.62
N ALA A 315 -7.52 3.70 -4.69
CA ALA A 315 -8.27 2.63 -5.32
C ALA A 315 -7.54 1.29 -5.20
N PRO A 316 -8.18 0.23 -4.69
CA PRO A 316 -7.70 -1.12 -4.91
C PRO A 316 -7.77 -1.47 -6.39
N THR A 317 -6.78 -2.19 -6.88
CA THR A 317 -6.71 -2.53 -8.32
C THR A 317 -7.95 -3.29 -8.78
N HIS A 318 -8.48 -2.91 -9.94
CA HIS A 318 -9.63 -3.54 -10.60
C HIS A 318 -9.39 -5.02 -10.98
N ARG A 319 -8.13 -5.46 -11.02
CA ARG A 319 -7.71 -6.78 -11.53
C ARG A 319 -8.41 -7.95 -10.86
N PHE A 320 -8.81 -7.79 -9.60
CA PHE A 320 -9.37 -8.86 -8.78
C PHE A 320 -10.81 -8.61 -8.34
N GLY A 321 -11.41 -7.51 -8.78
CA GLY A 321 -12.77 -7.10 -8.43
C GLY A 321 -12.88 -5.60 -8.14
N ASN A 322 -14.02 -5.20 -7.61
CA ASN A 322 -14.32 -3.83 -7.24
C ASN A 322 -13.89 -3.52 -5.78
N PRO A 323 -13.96 -2.26 -5.32
CA PRO A 323 -13.57 -1.90 -3.96
C PRO A 323 -14.30 -2.67 -2.85
N THR A 324 -15.59 -2.98 -3.00
CA THR A 324 -16.33 -3.76 -1.99
C THR A 324 -15.91 -5.23 -1.95
N ASP A 325 -15.44 -5.78 -3.07
CA ASP A 325 -14.85 -7.13 -3.10
C ASP A 325 -13.52 -7.17 -2.34
N PHE A 326 -12.71 -6.13 -2.44
CA PHE A 326 -11.50 -5.99 -1.64
C PHE A 326 -11.82 -5.83 -0.14
N MET A 327 -12.82 -5.01 0.21
CA MET A 327 -13.30 -4.89 1.59
C MET A 327 -13.79 -6.24 2.14
N TYR A 328 -14.47 -7.04 1.32
CA TYR A 328 -14.87 -8.39 1.70
C TYR A 328 -13.67 -9.28 2.02
N LEU A 329 -12.60 -9.22 1.23
CA LEU A 329 -11.37 -9.97 1.49
C LEU A 329 -10.77 -9.59 2.85
N VAL A 330 -10.63 -8.30 3.14
CA VAL A 330 -10.09 -7.81 4.41
C VAL A 330 -10.98 -8.20 5.58
N ASP A 331 -12.29 -7.97 5.47
CA ASP A 331 -13.28 -8.32 6.50
C ASP A 331 -13.26 -9.82 6.81
N TYR A 332 -13.18 -10.66 5.79
CA TYR A 332 -13.12 -12.11 5.94
C TYR A 332 -11.84 -12.56 6.66
N LEU A 333 -10.69 -11.98 6.32
CA LEU A 333 -9.42 -12.23 7.02
C LEU A 333 -9.50 -11.83 8.49
N HIS A 334 -10.05 -10.67 8.81
CA HIS A 334 -10.24 -10.18 10.17
C HIS A 334 -11.15 -11.08 11.01
N GLN A 335 -12.27 -11.52 10.44
CA GLN A 335 -13.19 -12.45 11.12
C GLN A 335 -12.52 -13.80 11.46
N HIS A 336 -11.48 -14.18 10.73
CA HIS A 336 -10.70 -15.39 10.98
C HIS A 336 -9.42 -15.15 11.78
N GLY A 337 -9.18 -13.94 12.25
CA GLY A 337 -8.09 -13.60 13.17
C GLY A 337 -6.76 -13.25 12.51
N PHE A 338 -6.76 -12.87 11.25
CA PHE A 338 -5.55 -12.47 10.50
C PHE A 338 -5.47 -10.97 10.32
N GLY A 339 -4.28 -10.39 10.60
CA GLY A 339 -3.96 -9.03 10.25
C GLY A 339 -3.65 -8.89 8.76
N VAL A 340 -4.01 -7.73 8.19
CA VAL A 340 -3.82 -7.43 6.78
C VAL A 340 -2.90 -6.23 6.63
N LEU A 341 -1.74 -6.45 6.06
CA LEU A 341 -0.77 -5.41 5.72
C LEU A 341 -0.78 -5.18 4.21
N MET A 342 -0.39 -3.99 3.80
CA MET A 342 -0.28 -3.64 2.39
C MET A 342 0.98 -2.86 2.12
N ASP A 343 1.60 -3.14 1.00
CA ASP A 343 2.71 -2.37 0.48
C ASP A 343 2.20 -1.03 -0.08
N TRP A 344 2.71 0.08 0.45
CA TRP A 344 2.32 1.45 0.10
C TRP A 344 3.51 2.21 -0.48
N VAL A 345 3.32 2.85 -1.63
CA VAL A 345 4.38 3.42 -2.45
C VAL A 345 4.28 4.95 -2.51
N PRO A 346 4.70 5.70 -1.48
CA PRO A 346 4.66 7.16 -1.49
C PRO A 346 5.93 7.80 -2.05
N ALA A 347 6.90 7.03 -2.49
CA ALA A 347 8.20 7.53 -2.94
C ALA A 347 8.16 8.12 -4.35
N HIS A 348 7.38 7.54 -5.24
CA HIS A 348 7.38 7.89 -6.65
C HIS A 348 6.08 7.48 -7.35
N PHE A 349 5.94 7.90 -8.62
CA PHE A 349 4.84 7.53 -9.50
C PHE A 349 5.29 7.51 -10.97
N PRO A 350 4.59 6.79 -11.86
CA PRO A 350 4.99 6.66 -13.26
C PRO A 350 4.73 7.94 -14.06
N LYS A 351 5.38 8.03 -15.23
CA LYS A 351 5.28 9.16 -16.16
C LYS A 351 4.07 9.13 -17.08
N ASP A 352 3.10 8.23 -16.83
CA ASP A 352 1.90 8.08 -17.64
C ASP A 352 1.11 9.39 -17.72
N GLY A 353 0.92 9.88 -18.93
CA GLY A 353 0.34 11.20 -19.17
C GLY A 353 -1.14 11.35 -18.76
N PHE A 354 -1.85 10.23 -18.58
CA PHE A 354 -3.26 10.24 -18.13
C PHE A 354 -3.40 10.38 -16.60
N ALA A 355 -2.31 10.21 -15.83
CA ALA A 355 -2.31 10.22 -14.37
C ALA A 355 -1.66 11.49 -13.79
N LEU A 356 -0.85 11.38 -12.73
CA LEU A 356 -0.34 12.52 -11.96
C LEU A 356 0.72 13.34 -12.67
N ALA A 357 1.47 12.76 -13.62
CA ALA A 357 2.58 13.45 -14.30
C ALA A 357 2.09 14.70 -15.02
N LYS A 358 2.70 15.86 -14.71
CA LYS A 358 2.32 17.15 -15.29
C LYS A 358 0.82 17.43 -15.23
N PHE A 359 0.20 17.18 -14.10
CA PHE A 359 -1.24 17.03 -13.95
C PHE A 359 -2.05 18.24 -14.46
N ASP A 360 -1.63 19.45 -14.14
CA ASP A 360 -2.28 20.69 -14.61
C ASP A 360 -1.47 21.41 -15.71
N GLY A 361 -0.59 20.69 -16.40
CA GLY A 361 0.35 21.21 -17.38
C GLY A 361 1.69 21.66 -16.78
N THR A 362 1.79 21.67 -15.45
CA THR A 362 3.02 21.98 -14.70
C THR A 362 3.47 20.77 -13.87
N SER A 363 4.64 20.85 -13.24
CA SER A 363 5.09 19.90 -12.24
C SER A 363 4.29 20.12 -10.94
N LEU A 364 3.09 19.53 -10.85
CA LEU A 364 2.17 19.76 -9.75
C LEU A 364 2.45 18.85 -8.56
N TYR A 365 2.45 17.54 -8.79
CA TYR A 365 2.74 16.52 -7.79
C TYR A 365 4.22 16.23 -7.66
N GLU A 366 4.94 16.26 -8.77
CA GLU A 366 6.39 16.08 -8.84
C GLU A 366 7.17 17.37 -8.60
N HIS A 367 8.43 17.25 -8.21
CA HIS A 367 9.35 18.38 -8.14
C HIS A 367 9.74 18.83 -9.55
N ALA A 368 9.83 20.15 -9.78
CA ALA A 368 10.10 20.72 -11.11
C ALA A 368 11.55 20.49 -11.58
N ASP A 369 12.53 20.49 -10.66
CA ASP A 369 13.93 20.20 -10.97
C ASP A 369 14.12 18.68 -11.11
N PRO A 370 14.54 18.16 -12.28
CA PRO A 370 14.74 16.72 -12.48
C PRO A 370 15.72 16.08 -11.50
N ARG A 371 16.67 16.87 -10.98
CA ARG A 371 17.62 16.40 -9.95
C ARG A 371 16.95 16.06 -8.62
N GLN A 372 15.73 16.52 -8.40
CA GLN A 372 14.89 16.24 -7.23
C GLN A 372 13.58 15.52 -7.60
N GLY A 373 13.17 15.62 -8.86
CA GLY A 373 11.85 15.21 -9.36
C GLY A 373 11.84 13.92 -10.16
N GLU A 374 13.00 13.30 -10.46
CA GLU A 374 13.06 12.07 -11.25
C GLU A 374 14.00 11.04 -10.63
N HIS A 375 13.59 9.77 -10.63
CA HIS A 375 14.45 8.61 -10.43
C HIS A 375 14.95 8.11 -11.77
N ALA A 376 16.25 8.30 -12.06
CA ALA A 376 16.87 7.86 -13.32
C ALA A 376 16.81 6.33 -13.47
N ASP A 377 17.06 5.59 -12.40
CA ASP A 377 17.11 4.12 -12.40
C ASP A 377 15.74 3.49 -12.66
N TRP A 378 14.68 4.07 -12.13
CA TRP A 378 13.32 3.53 -12.23
C TRP A 378 12.47 4.17 -13.34
N GLY A 379 12.95 5.28 -13.90
CA GLY A 379 12.20 6.04 -14.90
C GLY A 379 10.91 6.69 -14.37
N THR A 380 10.83 6.91 -13.05
CA THR A 380 9.65 7.45 -12.36
C THR A 380 9.85 8.87 -11.89
N LEU A 381 8.77 9.54 -11.50
CA LEU A 381 8.77 10.89 -10.93
C LEU A 381 8.73 10.82 -9.40
N ILE A 382 9.36 11.79 -8.74
CA ILE A 382 9.42 11.91 -7.28
C ILE A 382 8.44 13.00 -6.83
N PHE A 383 7.65 12.70 -5.79
CA PHE A 383 6.74 13.66 -5.19
C PHE A 383 7.47 14.88 -4.61
N ASN A 384 6.85 16.06 -4.76
CA ASN A 384 7.29 17.27 -4.09
C ASN A 384 6.73 17.32 -2.65
N TYR A 385 7.42 16.72 -1.71
CA TYR A 385 7.01 16.66 -0.30
C TYR A 385 6.99 18.04 0.39
N GLY A 386 7.62 19.04 -0.18
CA GLY A 386 7.59 20.42 0.30
C GLY A 386 6.30 21.16 -0.03
N ARG A 387 5.46 20.64 -0.95
CA ARG A 387 4.15 21.21 -1.28
C ARG A 387 3.10 20.67 -0.34
N ASN A 388 2.39 21.56 0.37
CA ASN A 388 1.42 21.18 1.40
C ASN A 388 0.33 20.24 0.88
N GLU A 389 -0.22 20.54 -0.28
CA GLU A 389 -1.31 19.77 -0.89
C GLU A 389 -0.83 18.37 -1.33
N VAL A 390 0.40 18.24 -1.79
CA VAL A 390 1.01 16.94 -2.14
C VAL A 390 1.27 16.12 -0.90
N ARG A 391 1.83 16.71 0.15
CA ARG A 391 2.00 16.05 1.44
C ARG A 391 0.64 15.61 2.01
N GLY A 392 -0.35 16.50 1.98
CA GLY A 392 -1.72 16.20 2.40
C GLY A 392 -2.36 15.06 1.59
N PHE A 393 -2.14 15.02 0.29
CA PHE A 393 -2.58 13.94 -0.61
C PHE A 393 -2.04 12.57 -0.19
N LEU A 394 -0.73 12.48 0.07
CA LEU A 394 -0.08 11.23 0.46
C LEU A 394 -0.51 10.78 1.87
N ILE A 395 -0.55 11.71 2.84
CA ILE A 395 -1.05 11.41 4.19
C ILE A 395 -2.50 10.91 4.14
N ALA A 396 -3.36 11.60 3.36
CA ALA A 396 -4.74 11.19 3.16
C ALA A 396 -4.86 9.81 2.53
N SER A 397 -3.95 9.45 1.60
CA SER A 397 -3.88 8.10 1.03
C SER A 397 -3.60 7.04 2.10
N ALA A 398 -2.58 7.24 2.94
CA ALA A 398 -2.26 6.32 4.03
C ALA A 398 -3.45 6.15 4.98
N LEU A 399 -4.09 7.25 5.39
CA LEU A 399 -5.25 7.22 6.27
C LEU A 399 -6.48 6.56 5.62
N ALA A 400 -6.69 6.79 4.32
CA ALA A 400 -7.80 6.18 3.59
C ALA A 400 -7.69 4.64 3.53
N TRP A 401 -6.50 4.10 3.35
CA TRP A 401 -6.28 2.65 3.40
C TRP A 401 -6.61 2.07 4.78
N CYS A 402 -6.25 2.78 5.85
CA CYS A 402 -6.56 2.36 7.21
C CYS A 402 -8.06 2.55 7.57
N GLU A 403 -8.69 3.63 7.12
CA GLU A 403 -10.06 3.97 7.49
C GLU A 403 -11.11 3.29 6.63
N ARG A 404 -10.95 3.35 5.28
CA ARG A 404 -11.94 2.81 4.34
C ARG A 404 -11.80 1.33 4.10
N TYR A 405 -10.55 0.83 4.09
CA TYR A 405 -10.25 -0.56 3.76
C TYR A 405 -9.79 -1.38 4.97
N HIS A 406 -9.78 -0.78 6.17
CA HIS A 406 -9.42 -1.39 7.44
C HIS A 406 -8.06 -2.10 7.47
N ILE A 407 -7.09 -1.63 6.66
CA ILE A 407 -5.73 -2.16 6.63
C ILE A 407 -5.06 -2.01 7.99
N ASP A 408 -4.40 -3.06 8.47
CA ASP A 408 -3.75 -3.14 9.79
C ASP A 408 -2.30 -2.66 9.81
N GLY A 409 -1.72 -2.41 8.66
CA GLY A 409 -0.39 -1.86 8.55
C GLY A 409 0.02 -1.55 7.12
N LEU A 410 0.93 -0.60 7.00
CA LEU A 410 1.53 -0.19 5.74
C LEU A 410 3.02 -0.49 5.77
N ARG A 411 3.48 -1.32 4.84
CA ARG A 411 4.89 -1.42 4.50
C ARG A 411 5.19 -0.30 3.53
N VAL A 412 6.05 0.62 3.93
CA VAL A 412 6.41 1.79 3.14
C VAL A 412 7.61 1.47 2.28
N ASP A 413 7.37 1.48 0.97
CA ASP A 413 8.36 1.14 -0.06
C ASP A 413 9.43 2.21 -0.20
N ALA A 414 10.67 1.77 -0.45
CA ALA A 414 11.80 2.61 -0.85
C ALA A 414 12.05 3.83 0.06
N VAL A 415 11.95 3.68 1.38
CA VAL A 415 12.15 4.77 2.33
C VAL A 415 13.52 5.43 2.16
N ALA A 416 14.57 4.67 1.90
CA ALA A 416 15.92 5.20 1.64
C ALA A 416 15.94 6.23 0.50
N SER A 417 15.16 5.99 -0.56
CA SER A 417 15.07 6.91 -1.70
C SER A 417 14.41 8.24 -1.35
N MET A 418 13.56 8.24 -0.33
CA MET A 418 12.92 9.47 0.18
C MET A 418 13.83 10.24 1.15
N LEU A 419 14.64 9.53 1.95
CA LEU A 419 15.49 10.15 2.97
C LEU A 419 16.66 10.94 2.40
N TYR A 420 17.18 10.57 1.23
CA TYR A 420 18.42 11.09 0.70
C TYR A 420 18.25 11.69 -0.69
N LEU A 421 18.67 12.96 -0.83
CA LEU A 421 18.66 13.71 -2.10
C LEU A 421 19.68 13.16 -3.13
N ASP A 422 20.73 12.50 -2.67
CA ASP A 422 21.78 11.88 -3.47
C ASP A 422 21.53 10.40 -3.77
N TYR A 423 20.36 9.86 -3.43
CA TYR A 423 20.05 8.46 -3.66
C TYR A 423 20.16 8.09 -5.15
N SER A 424 20.98 7.07 -5.47
CA SER A 424 21.28 6.61 -6.83
C SER A 424 21.71 7.72 -7.79
N ARG A 425 22.44 8.74 -7.32
CA ARG A 425 22.91 9.88 -8.11
C ARG A 425 24.40 10.06 -7.97
N ASN A 426 25.03 10.51 -9.05
CA ASN A 426 26.44 10.91 -9.05
C ASN A 426 26.63 12.33 -8.51
N GLU A 427 27.87 12.69 -8.23
CA GLU A 427 28.21 14.06 -7.84
C GLU A 427 27.78 15.05 -8.93
N GLY A 428 27.08 16.12 -8.53
CA GLY A 428 26.52 17.15 -9.43
C GLY A 428 25.15 16.84 -10.02
N GLU A 429 24.61 15.62 -9.81
CA GLU A 429 23.29 15.22 -10.30
C GLU A 429 22.17 15.39 -9.26
N TRP A 430 22.48 15.97 -8.12
CA TRP A 430 21.52 16.22 -7.03
C TRP A 430 21.70 17.62 -6.44
N VAL A 431 20.69 18.08 -5.70
CA VAL A 431 20.66 19.40 -5.07
C VAL A 431 20.69 19.22 -3.55
N PRO A 432 21.68 19.80 -2.86
CA PRO A 432 21.74 19.75 -1.39
C PRO A 432 20.52 20.41 -0.75
N ASN A 433 20.20 19.99 0.48
CA ASN A 433 19.20 20.68 1.29
C ASN A 433 19.68 22.09 1.72
N ARG A 434 18.78 22.85 2.36
CA ARG A 434 19.05 24.23 2.79
C ARG A 434 20.24 24.41 3.74
N TYR A 435 20.76 23.34 4.31
CA TYR A 435 21.94 23.34 5.18
C TYR A 435 23.19 22.77 4.49
N GLY A 436 23.09 22.42 3.21
CA GLY A 436 24.17 21.82 2.42
C GLY A 436 24.32 20.32 2.58
N GLY A 437 23.43 19.67 3.31
CA GLY A 437 23.40 18.21 3.52
C GLY A 437 22.65 17.45 2.43
N ARG A 438 22.73 16.12 2.52
CA ARG A 438 22.09 15.20 1.57
C ARG A 438 20.71 14.72 2.00
N GLU A 439 20.31 14.95 3.25
CA GLU A 439 19.02 14.54 3.78
C GLU A 439 17.89 15.35 3.14
N ASN A 440 16.84 14.67 2.69
CA ASN A 440 15.62 15.31 2.21
C ASN A 440 14.72 15.66 3.40
N LEU A 441 14.87 16.89 3.89
CA LEU A 441 14.21 17.35 5.10
C LEU A 441 12.69 17.35 4.97
N GLU A 442 12.16 17.70 3.80
CA GLU A 442 10.73 17.74 3.51
C GLU A 442 10.12 16.31 3.52
N ALA A 443 10.83 15.34 2.96
CA ALA A 443 10.42 13.94 2.99
C ALA A 443 10.49 13.36 4.41
N ILE A 444 11.52 13.70 5.18
CA ILE A 444 11.64 13.29 6.59
C ILE A 444 10.47 13.81 7.42
N ASP A 445 10.12 15.10 7.25
CA ASP A 445 8.98 15.70 7.94
C ASP A 445 7.65 15.05 7.50
N PHE A 446 7.49 14.76 6.22
CA PHE A 446 6.34 14.01 5.69
C PHE A 446 6.21 12.62 6.33
N ILE A 447 7.29 11.85 6.39
CA ILE A 447 7.30 10.49 6.98
C ILE A 447 6.90 10.56 8.45
N ARG A 448 7.52 11.47 9.22
CA ARG A 448 7.19 11.67 10.63
C ARG A 448 5.73 12.00 10.84
N GLN A 449 5.23 12.97 10.11
CA GLN A 449 3.83 13.40 10.20
C GLN A 449 2.88 12.26 9.81
N THR A 450 3.19 11.50 8.76
CA THR A 450 2.38 10.35 8.34
C THR A 450 2.28 9.30 9.44
N ASN A 451 3.42 8.90 10.01
CA ASN A 451 3.47 7.88 11.07
C ASN A 451 2.70 8.33 12.33
N GLU A 452 2.91 9.58 12.77
CA GLU A 452 2.18 10.12 13.92
C GLU A 452 0.66 10.14 13.68
N LEU A 453 0.20 10.60 12.52
CA LEU A 453 -1.22 10.71 12.20
C LEU A 453 -1.87 9.33 12.04
N VAL A 454 -1.19 8.37 11.40
CA VAL A 454 -1.71 7.00 11.31
C VAL A 454 -1.89 6.40 12.70
N HIS A 455 -0.91 6.50 13.59
CA HIS A 455 -1.03 6.00 14.97
C HIS A 455 -2.09 6.74 15.79
N GLN A 456 -2.25 8.04 15.56
CA GLN A 456 -3.26 8.85 16.26
C GLN A 456 -4.68 8.49 15.85
N TYR A 457 -4.95 8.36 14.55
CA TYR A 457 -6.28 8.07 14.03
C TYR A 457 -6.63 6.57 14.08
N HIS A 458 -5.62 5.71 13.94
CA HIS A 458 -5.77 4.26 13.86
C HIS A 458 -4.84 3.53 14.82
N PRO A 459 -5.12 3.55 16.14
CA PRO A 459 -4.27 2.86 17.12
C PRO A 459 -4.09 1.38 16.78
N GLY A 460 -2.84 0.91 16.90
CA GLY A 460 -2.47 -0.48 16.64
C GLY A 460 -2.20 -0.81 15.16
N VAL A 461 -2.35 0.15 14.24
CA VAL A 461 -1.86 0.00 12.86
C VAL A 461 -0.33 0.04 12.85
N LEU A 462 0.29 -0.88 12.11
CA LEU A 462 1.75 -1.00 12.00
C LEU A 462 2.27 -0.16 10.84
N MET A 463 3.33 0.61 11.09
CA MET A 463 4.09 1.30 10.06
C MET A 463 5.45 0.63 9.92
N ILE A 464 5.72 0.00 8.78
CA ILE A 464 6.90 -0.82 8.52
C ILE A 464 7.75 -0.16 7.44
N ALA A 465 9.04 0.08 7.71
CA ALA A 465 9.93 0.70 6.74
C ALA A 465 10.73 -0.35 5.95
N GLU A 466 10.70 -0.24 4.63
CA GLU A 466 11.77 -0.80 3.80
C GLU A 466 12.87 0.25 3.68
N GLU A 467 13.92 0.09 4.49
CA GLU A 467 15.03 1.03 4.59
C GLU A 467 16.33 0.27 4.86
N SER A 468 17.30 0.41 3.97
CA SER A 468 18.55 -0.36 4.00
C SER A 468 19.78 0.44 4.42
N THR A 469 19.63 1.74 4.67
CA THR A 469 20.77 2.61 5.01
C THR A 469 21.06 2.63 6.52
N SER A 470 22.12 3.32 6.90
CA SER A 470 22.48 3.57 8.29
C SER A 470 21.76 4.76 8.93
N PHE A 471 20.63 5.21 8.36
CA PHE A 471 19.83 6.27 8.97
C PHE A 471 19.39 5.84 10.37
N ALA A 472 19.72 6.65 11.39
CA ALA A 472 19.48 6.29 12.79
C ALA A 472 18.06 6.60 13.22
N GLY A 473 17.43 5.68 13.97
CA GLY A 473 16.14 5.91 14.59
C GLY A 473 14.96 5.80 13.65
N VAL A 474 15.04 4.97 12.62
CA VAL A 474 13.91 4.70 11.71
C VAL A 474 12.69 4.23 12.50
N SER A 475 12.87 3.29 13.41
CA SER A 475 11.82 2.72 14.26
C SER A 475 11.75 3.31 15.69
N LYS A 476 12.34 4.49 15.90
CA LYS A 476 12.18 5.24 17.15
C LYS A 476 10.98 6.21 17.04
N PRO A 477 10.30 6.48 18.16
CA PRO A 477 9.25 7.50 18.21
C PRO A 477 9.75 8.87 17.72
N VAL A 478 8.86 9.63 17.06
CA VAL A 478 9.18 10.98 16.59
C VAL A 478 9.58 11.89 17.74
N ALA A 479 8.94 11.77 18.90
CA ALA A 479 9.28 12.53 20.12
C ALA A 479 10.71 12.28 20.61
N GLU A 480 11.33 11.16 20.23
CA GLU A 480 12.73 10.82 20.54
C GLU A 480 13.68 11.14 19.38
N GLY A 481 13.20 11.86 18.37
CA GLY A 481 13.96 12.25 17.18
C GLY A 481 13.97 11.20 16.05
N GLY A 482 13.20 10.13 16.18
CA GLY A 482 13.07 9.08 15.17
C GLY A 482 12.12 9.43 14.03
N LEU A 483 11.91 8.47 13.11
CA LEU A 483 10.94 8.58 12.00
C LEU A 483 9.54 8.10 12.39
N GLY A 484 9.38 7.37 13.50
CA GLY A 484 8.09 6.92 14.01
C GLY A 484 7.54 5.63 13.40
N PHE A 485 8.34 4.88 12.65
CA PHE A 485 7.96 3.52 12.24
C PHE A 485 7.92 2.58 13.44
N ASP A 486 7.10 1.53 13.35
CA ASP A 486 7.08 0.45 14.35
C ASP A 486 8.19 -0.56 14.08
N LEU A 487 8.35 -0.95 12.83
CA LEU A 487 9.29 -1.96 12.38
C LEU A 487 10.13 -1.47 11.20
N LYS A 488 11.30 -2.04 11.07
CA LYS A 488 12.19 -1.88 9.91
C LYS A 488 12.59 -3.26 9.38
N TRP A 489 12.59 -3.44 8.05
CA TRP A 489 13.15 -4.63 7.42
C TRP A 489 14.64 -4.75 7.72
N ASN A 490 15.09 -5.91 8.20
CA ASN A 490 16.50 -6.16 8.48
C ASN A 490 17.24 -6.64 7.23
N MET A 491 17.49 -5.73 6.30
CA MET A 491 18.11 -6.05 5.03
C MET A 491 19.61 -6.36 5.20
N GLY A 492 20.28 -5.81 6.21
CA GLY A 492 21.67 -6.15 6.54
C GLY A 492 21.79 -7.60 6.96
N TRP A 493 20.98 -8.05 7.92
CA TRP A 493 20.94 -9.45 8.33
C TRP A 493 20.58 -10.38 7.16
N MET A 494 19.62 -9.99 6.33
CA MET A 494 19.20 -10.76 5.16
C MET A 494 20.37 -10.98 4.19
N ASN A 495 21.08 -9.91 3.82
CA ASN A 495 22.21 -9.98 2.90
C ASN A 495 23.36 -10.83 3.47
N ASP A 496 23.79 -10.59 4.71
CA ASP A 496 24.84 -11.35 5.36
C ASP A 496 24.49 -12.85 5.46
N THR A 497 23.25 -13.15 5.83
CA THR A 497 22.74 -14.51 5.96
C THR A 497 22.74 -15.23 4.60
N LEU A 498 22.21 -14.59 3.55
CA LEU A 498 22.20 -15.19 2.21
C LEU A 498 23.61 -15.39 1.66
N GLU A 499 24.52 -14.44 1.86
CA GLU A 499 25.90 -14.57 1.44
C GLU A 499 26.58 -15.77 2.11
N TYR A 500 26.37 -15.95 3.41
CA TYR A 500 26.89 -17.11 4.15
C TYR A 500 26.29 -18.43 3.65
N PHE A 501 24.96 -18.50 3.51
CA PHE A 501 24.29 -19.75 3.14
C PHE A 501 24.56 -20.19 1.71
N GLN A 502 24.84 -19.26 0.80
CA GLN A 502 25.21 -19.58 -0.59
C GLN A 502 26.64 -20.18 -0.72
N LYS A 503 27.48 -20.01 0.30
CA LYS A 503 28.83 -20.61 0.30
C LYS A 503 28.75 -22.13 0.46
N ASP A 504 29.59 -22.82 -0.27
CA ASP A 504 29.84 -24.25 -0.01
C ASP A 504 30.23 -24.43 1.46
N PRO A 505 29.66 -25.42 2.16
CA PRO A 505 29.91 -25.63 3.58
C PRO A 505 31.39 -25.72 3.98
N VAL A 506 32.27 -26.18 3.06
CA VAL A 506 33.70 -26.25 3.31
C VAL A 506 34.37 -24.90 3.54
N TYR A 507 33.79 -23.82 2.99
CA TYR A 507 34.31 -22.46 3.12
C TYR A 507 33.64 -21.65 4.25
N ARG A 508 32.54 -22.12 4.83
CA ARG A 508 31.77 -21.40 5.83
C ARG A 508 32.53 -20.99 7.08
N LYS A 509 33.57 -21.77 7.46
CA LYS A 509 34.42 -21.41 8.58
C LYS A 509 35.14 -20.06 8.43
N TYR A 510 35.40 -19.63 7.20
CA TYR A 510 36.04 -18.34 6.92
C TYR A 510 35.08 -17.17 6.94
N GLU A 511 33.77 -17.43 6.85
CA GLU A 511 32.68 -16.44 6.78
C GLU A 511 31.78 -16.51 8.02
N HIS A 512 32.21 -17.20 9.07
CA HIS A 512 31.39 -17.46 10.27
C HIS A 512 30.84 -16.17 10.94
N HIS A 513 31.60 -15.08 10.80
CA HIS A 513 31.21 -13.76 11.34
C HIS A 513 29.90 -13.19 10.71
N HIS A 514 29.54 -13.58 9.50
CA HIS A 514 28.28 -13.16 8.85
C HIS A 514 27.05 -13.59 9.66
N LEU A 515 27.11 -14.72 10.35
CA LEU A 515 26.00 -15.18 11.21
C LEU A 515 25.91 -14.40 12.54
N SER A 516 27.02 -13.86 13.03
CA SER A 516 27.03 -13.18 14.35
C SER A 516 27.01 -11.67 14.25
N PHE A 517 27.46 -11.10 13.12
CA PHE A 517 27.61 -9.65 12.96
C PHE A 517 26.28 -8.89 13.15
N GLY A 518 25.18 -9.43 12.65
CA GLY A 518 23.86 -8.82 12.77
C GLY A 518 23.45 -8.48 14.22
N MET A 519 23.99 -9.21 15.21
CA MET A 519 23.66 -8.97 16.62
C MET A 519 24.25 -7.65 17.15
N LEU A 520 25.28 -7.11 16.52
CA LEU A 520 25.88 -5.83 16.92
C LEU A 520 24.90 -4.66 16.78
N TYR A 521 23.96 -4.76 15.84
CA TYR A 521 22.97 -3.71 15.60
C TYR A 521 21.52 -4.17 15.78
N GLN A 522 21.27 -5.45 16.11
CA GLN A 522 19.92 -6.04 16.20
C GLN A 522 18.94 -5.22 17.04
N TYR A 523 19.41 -4.59 18.11
CA TYR A 523 18.58 -3.81 19.03
C TYR A 523 18.73 -2.29 18.86
N SER A 524 19.37 -1.85 17.77
CA SER A 524 19.40 -0.43 17.40
C SER A 524 18.06 0.05 16.80
N GLU A 525 17.31 -0.86 16.22
CA GLU A 525 15.99 -0.68 15.63
C GLU A 525 15.06 -1.84 16.03
N ASN A 526 13.77 -1.70 15.79
CA ASN A 526 12.82 -2.79 15.90
C ASN A 526 12.75 -3.51 14.53
N PHE A 527 13.39 -4.66 14.42
CA PHE A 527 13.50 -5.34 13.12
C PHE A 527 12.41 -6.39 12.89
N THR A 528 12.04 -6.54 11.61
CA THR A 528 11.48 -7.78 11.08
C THR A 528 12.53 -8.46 10.21
N GLN A 529 12.79 -9.75 10.47
CA GLN A 529 13.65 -10.57 9.62
C GLN A 529 12.88 -10.88 8.35
N VAL A 530 13.49 -10.72 7.20
CA VAL A 530 12.77 -10.76 5.92
C VAL A 530 13.53 -11.55 4.86
N PHE A 531 12.79 -12.40 4.14
CA PHE A 531 13.10 -12.85 2.79
C PHE A 531 11.89 -12.51 1.93
N SER A 532 12.00 -11.40 1.19
CA SER A 532 10.90 -10.82 0.41
C SER A 532 10.91 -11.31 -1.04
N HIS A 533 9.99 -10.75 -1.84
CA HIS A 533 9.96 -10.96 -3.29
C HIS A 533 11.25 -10.55 -3.98
N ASP A 534 11.96 -9.52 -3.50
CA ASP A 534 13.18 -9.00 -4.12
C ASP A 534 14.35 -9.98 -4.12
N GLU A 535 14.40 -10.92 -3.19
CA GLU A 535 15.45 -11.92 -3.13
C GLU A 535 15.28 -13.04 -4.17
N VAL A 536 14.10 -13.16 -4.79
CA VAL A 536 13.75 -14.31 -5.64
C VAL A 536 13.33 -13.92 -7.06
N VAL A 537 13.81 -12.78 -7.55
CA VAL A 537 13.53 -12.23 -8.88
C VAL A 537 14.81 -11.76 -9.59
N HIS A 538 14.69 -11.38 -10.85
CA HIS A 538 15.71 -10.71 -11.65
C HIS A 538 17.04 -11.50 -11.76
N GLY A 539 16.95 -12.82 -11.96
CA GLY A 539 18.11 -13.69 -12.11
C GLY A 539 18.82 -14.03 -10.81
N LYS A 540 18.19 -13.73 -9.67
CA LYS A 540 18.73 -14.06 -8.35
C LYS A 540 18.46 -15.50 -7.92
N ALA A 541 17.72 -16.29 -8.68
CA ALA A 541 17.19 -17.62 -8.38
C ALA A 541 16.18 -17.66 -7.22
N SER A 542 15.44 -18.78 -7.08
CA SER A 542 14.56 -18.98 -5.92
C SER A 542 15.40 -19.18 -4.64
N LEU A 543 14.76 -19.00 -3.47
CA LEU A 543 15.44 -19.19 -2.18
C LEU A 543 16.02 -20.62 -2.05
N LEU A 544 15.31 -21.64 -2.55
CA LEU A 544 15.78 -23.01 -2.59
C LEU A 544 17.01 -23.16 -3.48
N LEU A 545 17.00 -22.60 -4.70
CA LEU A 545 18.09 -22.76 -5.66
C LEU A 545 19.35 -21.97 -5.29
N LYS A 546 19.23 -20.98 -4.40
CA LYS A 546 20.41 -20.30 -3.83
C LYS A 546 21.23 -21.22 -2.90
N MET A 547 20.60 -22.24 -2.34
CA MET A 547 21.26 -23.16 -1.42
C MET A 547 22.26 -24.05 -2.16
N PRO A 548 23.46 -24.31 -1.57
CA PRO A 548 24.43 -25.23 -2.14
C PRO A 548 23.91 -26.68 -2.11
N GLY A 549 24.41 -27.50 -3.03
CA GLY A 549 24.01 -28.88 -3.22
C GLY A 549 23.72 -29.20 -4.68
N GLU A 550 23.83 -30.45 -5.07
CA GLU A 550 23.57 -30.91 -6.43
C GLU A 550 22.12 -31.38 -6.62
N SER A 551 21.47 -31.83 -5.55
CA SER A 551 20.11 -32.34 -5.57
C SER A 551 19.11 -31.38 -4.86
N ILE A 552 17.83 -31.50 -5.18
CA ILE A 552 16.76 -30.78 -4.47
C ILE A 552 16.75 -31.16 -2.98
N ALA A 553 16.99 -32.42 -2.66
CA ALA A 553 17.04 -32.90 -1.27
C ALA A 553 18.12 -32.18 -0.45
N GLU A 554 19.33 -32.04 -1.01
CA GLU A 554 20.46 -31.34 -0.37
C GLU A 554 20.13 -29.85 -0.18
N LYS A 555 19.59 -29.21 -1.23
CA LYS A 555 19.15 -27.79 -1.16
C LYS A 555 18.03 -27.58 -0.14
N ALA A 556 17.04 -28.46 -0.10
CA ALA A 556 15.94 -28.41 0.87
C ALA A 556 16.47 -28.58 2.31
N HIS A 557 17.47 -29.42 2.51
CA HIS A 557 18.15 -29.58 3.81
C HIS A 557 18.76 -28.25 4.29
N GLN A 558 19.49 -27.56 3.41
CA GLN A 558 20.07 -26.26 3.68
C GLN A 558 18.99 -25.19 3.92
N LEU A 559 17.92 -25.22 3.12
CA LEU A 559 16.81 -24.26 3.26
C LEU A 559 16.11 -24.43 4.61
N ARG A 560 15.93 -25.66 5.09
CA ARG A 560 15.38 -25.91 6.42
C ARG A 560 16.26 -25.31 7.53
N LEU A 561 17.58 -25.44 7.42
CA LEU A 561 18.51 -24.81 8.35
C LEU A 561 18.41 -23.28 8.32
N LEU A 562 18.35 -22.67 7.13
CA LEU A 562 18.19 -21.23 6.95
C LEU A 562 16.89 -20.71 7.61
N LEU A 563 15.78 -21.38 7.35
CA LEU A 563 14.48 -20.95 7.88
C LEU A 563 14.39 -21.13 9.41
N ALA A 564 14.94 -22.20 9.95
CA ALA A 564 15.02 -22.38 11.40
C ALA A 564 15.92 -21.32 12.06
N TYR A 565 17.01 -20.91 11.43
CA TYR A 565 17.86 -19.82 11.87
C TYR A 565 17.08 -18.48 11.87
N MET A 566 16.32 -18.19 10.82
CA MET A 566 15.50 -16.99 10.73
C MET A 566 14.48 -16.90 11.88
N TRP A 567 13.79 -18.01 12.17
CA TRP A 567 12.78 -18.03 13.26
C TRP A 567 13.40 -17.99 14.66
N ALA A 568 14.60 -18.52 14.83
CA ALA A 568 15.32 -18.45 16.10
C ALA A 568 15.90 -17.06 16.39
N TRP A 569 16.25 -16.30 15.34
CA TRP A 569 16.81 -14.95 15.46
C TRP A 569 15.78 -13.96 15.98
N PRO A 570 16.15 -12.98 16.85
CA PRO A 570 15.22 -11.97 17.34
C PRO A 570 14.61 -11.12 16.22
N GLY A 571 13.38 -10.66 16.41
CA GLY A 571 12.63 -9.83 15.48
C GLY A 571 11.42 -10.53 14.89
N LYS A 572 10.48 -9.75 14.34
CA LYS A 572 9.30 -10.27 13.65
C LYS A 572 9.72 -10.98 12.36
N LYS A 573 8.82 -11.69 11.70
CA LYS A 573 9.15 -12.56 10.55
C LYS A 573 8.32 -12.17 9.34
N THR A 574 8.97 -12.03 8.18
CA THR A 574 8.32 -11.83 6.88
C THR A 574 8.91 -12.81 5.88
N LEU A 575 8.07 -13.63 5.27
CA LEU A 575 8.47 -14.61 4.28
C LEU A 575 7.59 -14.50 3.03
N PHE A 576 8.23 -14.38 1.87
CA PHE A 576 7.52 -14.30 0.60
C PHE A 576 6.91 -15.65 0.22
N MET A 577 5.72 -15.59 -0.41
CA MET A 577 4.99 -16.76 -0.90
C MET A 577 5.88 -17.69 -1.73
N GLY A 578 5.72 -19.00 -1.56
CA GLY A 578 6.52 -20.02 -2.23
C GLY A 578 7.85 -20.34 -1.54
N CYS A 579 8.46 -19.42 -0.79
CA CYS A 579 9.65 -19.69 -0.01
C CYS A 579 9.39 -20.71 1.10
N ASP A 580 8.18 -20.74 1.61
CA ASP A 580 7.71 -21.60 2.70
C ASP A 580 7.50 -23.08 2.31
N PHE A 581 7.54 -23.40 1.03
CA PHE A 581 7.60 -24.79 0.54
C PHE A 581 8.76 -25.05 -0.43
N GLY A 582 9.70 -24.11 -0.54
CA GLY A 582 10.89 -24.26 -1.38
C GLY A 582 10.56 -24.26 -2.87
N GLN A 583 9.76 -23.28 -3.35
CA GLN A 583 9.55 -23.08 -4.78
C GLN A 583 10.88 -23.21 -5.55
N SER A 584 10.90 -24.03 -6.59
CA SER A 584 12.14 -24.26 -7.36
C SER A 584 12.40 -23.17 -8.39
N ALA A 585 11.34 -22.71 -9.08
CA ALA A 585 11.48 -21.63 -10.05
C ALA A 585 11.63 -20.28 -9.36
N GLU A 586 12.39 -19.37 -9.98
CA GLU A 586 12.36 -17.95 -9.65
C GLU A 586 10.94 -17.41 -9.82
N TRP A 587 10.52 -16.51 -8.95
CA TRP A 587 9.17 -15.95 -9.00
C TRP A 587 8.93 -15.16 -10.29
N GLN A 588 7.75 -15.35 -10.88
CA GLN A 588 7.26 -14.63 -12.05
C GLN A 588 5.84 -14.15 -11.78
N HIS A 589 5.61 -12.85 -11.99
CA HIS A 589 4.34 -12.19 -11.66
C HIS A 589 3.16 -12.67 -12.50
N ASP A 590 3.40 -13.24 -13.68
CA ASP A 590 2.42 -13.72 -14.65
C ASP A 590 2.14 -15.24 -14.55
N LYS A 591 2.73 -15.91 -13.58
CA LYS A 591 2.56 -17.36 -13.37
C LYS A 591 2.17 -17.68 -11.94
N SER A 592 1.25 -18.64 -11.78
CA SER A 592 0.95 -19.22 -10.47
C SER A 592 2.20 -19.83 -9.83
N LEU A 593 2.23 -19.85 -8.50
CA LEU A 593 3.19 -20.68 -7.78
C LEU A 593 3.06 -22.14 -8.20
N ASP A 594 4.18 -22.88 -8.09
CA ASP A 594 4.26 -24.29 -8.44
C ASP A 594 3.71 -25.20 -7.34
N TRP A 595 2.42 -25.04 -7.02
CA TRP A 595 1.73 -25.79 -5.96
C TRP A 595 1.85 -27.30 -6.07
N HIS A 596 2.09 -27.83 -7.28
CA HIS A 596 2.31 -29.25 -7.53
C HIS A 596 3.58 -29.77 -6.84
N LEU A 597 4.54 -28.92 -6.47
CA LEU A 597 5.76 -29.30 -5.76
C LEU A 597 5.44 -29.90 -4.39
N LEU A 598 4.32 -29.54 -3.78
CA LEU A 598 3.84 -30.14 -2.52
C LEU A 598 3.50 -31.63 -2.60
N GLN A 599 3.57 -32.25 -3.79
CA GLN A 599 3.50 -33.70 -3.96
C GLN A 599 4.82 -34.40 -3.64
N TYR A 600 5.94 -33.67 -3.57
CA TYR A 600 7.28 -34.23 -3.38
C TYR A 600 7.74 -34.06 -1.94
N PRO A 601 8.40 -35.13 -1.35
CA PRO A 601 8.77 -35.15 0.08
C PRO A 601 9.66 -33.99 0.52
N ASP A 602 10.60 -33.54 -0.32
CA ASP A 602 11.52 -32.45 0.02
C ASP A 602 10.79 -31.12 0.25
N HIS A 603 9.84 -30.82 -0.63
CA HIS A 603 8.99 -29.61 -0.53
C HIS A 603 7.99 -29.72 0.62
N GLN A 604 7.40 -30.92 0.83
CA GLN A 604 6.55 -31.17 1.99
C GLN A 604 7.31 -30.96 3.29
N GLY A 605 8.57 -31.39 3.35
CA GLY A 605 9.44 -31.24 4.51
C GLY A 605 9.70 -29.78 4.87
N VAL A 606 10.02 -28.94 3.89
CA VAL A 606 10.17 -27.49 4.09
C VAL A 606 8.87 -26.86 4.56
N HIS A 607 7.77 -27.18 3.91
CA HIS A 607 6.41 -26.68 4.26
C HIS A 607 5.99 -27.06 5.69
N ALA A 608 6.22 -28.32 6.07
CA ALA A 608 5.93 -28.79 7.42
C ALA A 608 6.80 -28.09 8.47
N LEU A 609 8.09 -27.85 8.16
CA LEU A 609 8.97 -27.12 9.06
C LEU A 609 8.49 -25.68 9.29
N VAL A 610 8.16 -24.92 8.23
CA VAL A 610 7.70 -23.54 8.38
C VAL A 610 6.40 -23.49 9.19
N ARG A 611 5.46 -24.40 8.95
CA ARG A 611 4.26 -24.53 9.75
C ARG A 611 4.59 -24.72 11.24
N ASP A 612 5.51 -25.62 11.58
CA ASP A 612 5.85 -25.91 12.96
C ASP A 612 6.68 -24.76 13.59
N LEU A 613 7.53 -24.08 12.82
CA LEU A 613 8.23 -22.86 13.25
C LEU A 613 7.24 -21.75 13.62
N ASN A 614 6.22 -21.49 12.81
CA ASN A 614 5.18 -20.53 13.10
C ASN A 614 4.40 -20.92 14.37
N LYS A 615 4.07 -22.21 14.54
CA LYS A 615 3.39 -22.71 15.73
C LYS A 615 4.22 -22.53 17.01
N LEU A 616 5.52 -22.85 16.96
CA LEU A 616 6.44 -22.62 18.07
C LEU A 616 6.57 -21.13 18.39
N TYR A 617 6.71 -20.29 17.38
CA TYR A 617 6.81 -18.84 17.54
C TYR A 617 5.57 -18.25 18.23
N GLN A 618 4.37 -18.75 17.93
CA GLN A 618 3.14 -18.32 18.60
C GLN A 618 2.96 -18.87 20.02
N SER A 619 3.59 -20.00 20.34
CA SER A 619 3.36 -20.69 21.62
C SER A 619 4.44 -20.46 22.68
N ILE A 620 5.60 -19.89 22.30
CA ILE A 620 6.75 -19.71 23.19
C ILE A 620 7.03 -18.23 23.38
N THR A 621 6.78 -17.73 24.59
CA THR A 621 6.85 -16.29 24.87
C THR A 621 8.26 -15.73 24.72
N SER A 622 9.32 -16.47 25.04
CA SER A 622 10.71 -16.03 24.88
C SER A 622 11.11 -15.74 23.44
N LEU A 623 10.46 -16.37 22.46
CA LEU A 623 10.67 -16.07 21.05
C LEU A 623 10.06 -14.73 20.62
N VAL A 624 9.11 -14.20 21.38
CA VAL A 624 8.37 -12.96 21.09
C VAL A 624 8.83 -11.80 21.99
N GLU A 625 8.83 -12.00 23.31
CA GLU A 625 9.19 -10.96 24.30
C GLU A 625 10.60 -10.40 24.07
N GLY A 626 11.53 -11.25 23.64
CA GLY A 626 12.93 -10.89 23.38
C GLY A 626 13.20 -10.32 21.98
N ASP A 627 12.18 -10.07 21.16
CA ASP A 627 12.38 -9.58 19.79
C ASP A 627 12.90 -8.14 19.73
N THR A 628 12.50 -7.31 20.66
CA THR A 628 12.85 -5.88 20.73
C THR A 628 13.72 -5.50 21.91
N GLN A 629 14.14 -6.45 22.74
CA GLN A 629 14.92 -6.21 23.95
C GLN A 629 16.18 -7.08 24.02
N ALA A 630 17.33 -6.45 24.25
CA ALA A 630 18.62 -7.15 24.29
C ALA A 630 18.68 -8.23 25.41
N SER A 631 17.90 -8.08 26.48
CA SER A 631 17.79 -9.09 27.55
C SER A 631 17.22 -10.42 27.08
N GLY A 632 16.52 -10.45 25.95
CA GLY A 632 15.93 -11.65 25.34
C GLY A 632 16.90 -12.53 24.58
N PHE A 633 18.15 -12.10 24.42
CA PHE A 633 19.17 -12.84 23.68
C PHE A 633 20.48 -12.96 24.48
N GLU A 634 21.16 -14.08 24.37
CA GLU A 634 22.49 -14.28 24.94
C GLU A 634 23.27 -15.32 24.12
N TRP A 635 24.48 -14.98 23.70
CA TRP A 635 25.34 -15.96 23.08
C TRP A 635 25.72 -17.10 24.05
N ILE A 636 25.62 -18.33 23.59
CA ILE A 636 26.29 -19.47 24.22
C ILE A 636 27.72 -19.51 23.67
N ASN A 637 27.85 -19.74 22.37
CA ASN A 637 29.14 -19.70 21.66
C ASN A 637 28.93 -19.21 20.23
N CYS A 638 29.53 -18.08 19.89
CA CYS A 638 29.50 -17.49 18.54
C CYS A 638 30.85 -17.54 17.83
N SER A 639 31.87 -18.20 18.43
CA SER A 639 33.25 -18.16 17.96
C SER A 639 33.79 -19.50 17.47
N ASP A 640 32.99 -20.58 17.47
CA ASP A 640 33.41 -21.89 16.94
C ASP A 640 33.37 -21.93 15.42
N ALA A 641 34.21 -21.12 14.78
CA ALA A 641 34.31 -21.04 13.33
C ALA A 641 34.90 -22.35 12.72
N ASP A 642 35.81 -23.00 13.42
CA ASP A 642 36.46 -24.25 12.94
C ASP A 642 35.46 -25.38 12.76
N SER A 643 34.47 -25.46 13.64
CA SER A 643 33.36 -26.39 13.55
C SER A 643 32.19 -25.84 12.73
N SER A 644 32.17 -24.56 12.43
CA SER A 644 31.00 -23.82 11.88
C SER A 644 29.73 -24.14 12.66
N VAL A 645 29.81 -24.01 13.99
CA VAL A 645 28.70 -24.17 14.93
C VAL A 645 28.42 -22.86 15.63
N LEU A 646 27.14 -22.51 15.72
CA LEU A 646 26.65 -21.30 16.40
C LEU A 646 25.62 -21.69 17.45
N SER A 647 25.72 -21.13 18.65
CA SER A 647 24.73 -21.39 19.70
C SER A 647 24.41 -20.16 20.52
N PHE A 648 23.13 -20.02 20.89
CA PHE A 648 22.62 -18.89 21.67
C PHE A 648 21.36 -19.25 22.46
N LEU A 649 21.01 -18.39 23.40
CA LEU A 649 19.78 -18.48 24.17
C LEU A 649 18.76 -17.45 23.70
N ARG A 650 17.49 -17.86 23.65
CA ARG A 650 16.34 -16.96 23.67
C ARG A 650 15.71 -17.02 25.06
N LYS A 651 15.55 -15.85 25.66
CA LYS A 651 15.09 -15.72 27.05
C LYS A 651 13.83 -14.87 27.11
N GLY A 652 12.90 -15.25 27.96
CA GLY A 652 11.67 -14.51 28.26
C GLY A 652 11.55 -14.23 29.76
N SER A 653 10.41 -13.76 30.17
CA SER A 653 10.06 -13.51 31.59
C SER A 653 10.04 -14.78 32.44
N LEU A 654 9.77 -15.94 31.84
CA LEU A 654 9.71 -17.24 32.51
C LEU A 654 10.99 -18.05 32.20
N GLN A 655 11.64 -18.56 33.23
CA GLN A 655 12.80 -19.46 33.07
C GLN A 655 12.50 -20.69 32.22
N THR A 656 11.32 -21.30 32.43
CA THR A 656 10.85 -22.46 31.68
C THR A 656 10.63 -22.20 30.19
N ASP A 657 10.63 -20.94 29.77
CA ASP A 657 10.56 -20.55 28.36
C ASP A 657 11.94 -20.29 27.74
N THR A 658 13.03 -20.50 28.49
CA THR A 658 14.38 -20.34 27.93
C THR A 658 14.61 -21.42 26.86
N ILE A 659 15.03 -20.98 25.67
CA ILE A 659 15.38 -21.81 24.54
C ILE A 659 16.88 -21.76 24.29
N ALA A 660 17.54 -22.90 24.25
CA ALA A 660 18.90 -23.05 23.74
C ALA A 660 18.83 -23.46 22.26
N VAL A 661 19.39 -22.64 21.40
CA VAL A 661 19.46 -22.87 19.95
C VAL A 661 20.89 -23.23 19.59
N ILE A 662 21.06 -24.31 18.79
CA ILE A 662 22.35 -24.71 18.27
C ILE A 662 22.23 -25.11 16.81
N GLY A 663 23.06 -24.51 15.94
CA GLY A 663 23.12 -24.79 14.51
C GLY A 663 24.48 -25.34 14.08
N ASN A 664 24.47 -26.44 13.32
CA ASN A 664 25.63 -26.99 12.64
C ASN A 664 25.52 -26.67 11.14
N TYR A 665 26.45 -25.87 10.65
CA TYR A 665 26.43 -25.41 9.27
C TYR A 665 27.33 -26.22 8.34
N THR A 666 27.82 -27.40 8.81
CA THR A 666 28.68 -28.33 8.06
C THR A 666 27.98 -29.67 7.83
N PRO A 667 28.39 -30.44 6.79
CA PRO A 667 27.84 -31.79 6.55
C PRO A 667 28.45 -32.88 7.46
N VAL A 668 28.94 -32.48 8.63
CA VAL A 668 29.62 -33.39 9.58
C VAL A 668 28.71 -33.65 10.77
N LEU A 669 28.35 -34.90 11.01
CA LEU A 669 27.70 -35.31 12.25
C LEU A 669 28.67 -35.08 13.42
N ARG A 670 28.18 -34.38 14.47
CA ARG A 670 28.97 -34.13 15.69
C ARG A 670 28.34 -34.85 16.85
N ASP A 671 28.97 -35.94 17.22
CA ASP A 671 28.55 -36.71 18.37
C ASP A 671 29.12 -36.10 19.67
N HIS A 672 28.31 -36.06 20.72
CA HIS A 672 28.67 -35.52 22.04
C HIS A 672 29.15 -34.04 22.01
N TYR A 673 28.64 -33.24 21.10
CA TYR A 673 28.93 -31.79 21.08
C TYR A 673 28.33 -31.10 22.30
N ARG A 674 29.19 -30.46 23.11
CA ARG A 674 28.77 -29.89 24.40
C ARG A 674 28.55 -28.41 24.30
N ILE A 675 27.42 -27.94 24.84
CA ILE A 675 27.08 -26.51 24.98
C ILE A 675 26.71 -26.20 26.42
N GLY A 676 27.14 -25.01 26.89
CA GLY A 676 26.77 -24.46 28.20
C GLY A 676 25.32 -24.04 28.27
N VAL A 677 24.63 -24.41 29.36
CA VAL A 677 23.24 -23.99 29.62
C VAL A 677 23.13 -23.35 31.00
N PRO A 678 22.18 -22.41 31.22
CA PRO A 678 22.11 -21.63 32.48
C PRO A 678 21.58 -22.42 33.66
N HIS A 679 20.82 -23.50 33.42
CA HIS A 679 20.07 -24.20 34.47
C HIS A 679 20.33 -25.70 34.44
N ALA A 680 20.40 -26.30 35.66
CA ALA A 680 20.31 -27.74 35.84
C ALA A 680 18.90 -28.22 35.50
N GLY A 681 18.76 -29.49 35.13
CA GLY A 681 17.46 -30.10 34.84
C GLY A 681 17.30 -30.55 33.39
N TYR A 682 16.07 -30.78 32.97
CA TYR A 682 15.76 -31.36 31.65
C TYR A 682 15.59 -30.27 30.59
N TRP A 683 16.28 -30.47 29.47
CA TRP A 683 16.20 -29.64 28.26
C TRP A 683 15.54 -30.47 27.15
N GLN A 684 14.28 -30.18 26.86
CA GLN A 684 13.49 -30.89 25.87
C GLN A 684 13.85 -30.41 24.46
N GLU A 685 14.17 -31.34 23.57
CA GLU A 685 14.32 -31.06 22.14
C GLU A 685 12.93 -30.78 21.53
N ILE A 686 12.65 -29.51 21.20
CA ILE A 686 11.36 -29.07 20.66
C ILE A 686 11.38 -28.87 19.15
N LEU A 687 12.56 -28.74 18.57
CA LEU A 687 12.78 -28.66 17.13
C LEU A 687 14.09 -29.35 16.76
N ASN A 688 14.03 -30.12 15.68
CA ASN A 688 15.19 -30.71 15.02
C ASN A 688 14.93 -30.71 13.52
N THR A 689 15.67 -29.89 12.76
CA THR A 689 15.47 -29.76 11.31
C THR A 689 15.91 -30.99 10.51
N ASP A 690 16.68 -31.91 11.12
CA ASP A 690 17.04 -33.21 10.55
C ASP A 690 16.02 -34.32 10.88
N SER A 691 14.92 -34.00 11.56
CA SER A 691 13.86 -34.98 11.80
C SER A 691 13.30 -35.55 10.51
N THR A 692 12.97 -36.83 10.51
CA THR A 692 12.34 -37.52 9.37
C THR A 692 10.98 -36.92 8.99
N VAL A 693 10.30 -36.25 9.93
CA VAL A 693 9.05 -35.50 9.68
C VAL A 693 9.27 -34.38 8.63
N TYR A 694 10.46 -33.82 8.57
CA TYR A 694 10.84 -32.78 7.61
C TYR A 694 11.68 -33.33 6.44
N GLY A 695 11.79 -34.66 6.30
CA GLY A 695 12.61 -35.30 5.27
C GLY A 695 14.12 -35.34 5.59
N GLY A 696 14.48 -35.20 6.87
CA GLY A 696 15.85 -35.35 7.34
C GLY A 696 16.24 -36.81 7.55
N LEU A 697 17.51 -37.03 7.96
CA LEU A 697 18.08 -38.36 8.19
C LEU A 697 17.65 -38.99 9.54
N GLY A 698 17.16 -38.16 10.47
CA GLY A 698 16.64 -38.60 11.76
C GLY A 698 17.69 -38.73 12.87
N HIS A 699 18.82 -38.07 12.74
CA HIS A 699 19.76 -37.88 13.85
C HIS A 699 19.15 -36.97 14.90
N GLY A 700 19.37 -37.21 16.19
CA GLY A 700 18.80 -36.35 17.24
C GLY A 700 18.93 -36.94 18.65
N ASN A 701 18.28 -36.32 19.63
CA ASN A 701 18.54 -36.49 21.05
C ASN A 701 17.40 -37.20 21.82
N LYS A 702 16.62 -38.02 21.11
CA LYS A 702 15.53 -38.84 21.70
C LYS A 702 14.56 -38.05 22.58
N GLY A 703 14.30 -36.80 22.20
CA GLY A 703 13.35 -35.93 22.87
C GLY A 703 13.95 -34.97 23.90
N GLY A 704 15.23 -35.07 24.22
CA GLY A 704 15.88 -34.09 25.09
C GLY A 704 17.06 -34.64 25.92
N MET A 705 17.67 -33.79 26.71
CA MET A 705 18.87 -34.08 27.48
C MET A 705 18.75 -33.55 28.92
N MET A 706 19.30 -34.28 29.88
CA MET A 706 19.55 -33.78 31.24
C MET A 706 20.85 -32.96 31.24
N ALA A 707 20.78 -31.78 31.84
CA ALA A 707 21.98 -30.96 32.04
C ALA A 707 22.90 -31.62 33.09
N GLU A 708 24.18 -31.66 32.78
CA GLU A 708 25.25 -32.14 33.64
C GLU A 708 25.94 -30.97 34.32
N ALA A 709 26.39 -31.16 35.57
CA ALA A 709 27.19 -30.18 36.30
C ALA A 709 28.65 -30.14 35.79
N ILE A 710 28.81 -29.93 34.51
CA ILE A 710 30.06 -29.80 33.79
C ILE A 710 30.12 -28.39 33.20
N GLU A 711 31.13 -27.62 33.60
CA GLU A 711 31.34 -26.27 33.10
C GLU A 711 31.63 -26.29 31.58
N CYS A 712 30.90 -25.45 30.84
CA CYS A 712 31.07 -25.25 29.42
C CYS A 712 30.60 -23.84 29.02
N ASP A 713 31.29 -23.19 28.09
CA ASP A 713 30.97 -21.85 27.60
C ASP A 713 30.71 -20.81 28.72
N GLY A 714 31.49 -20.91 29.81
CA GLY A 714 31.38 -20.02 30.97
C GLY A 714 30.13 -20.26 31.82
N ARG A 715 29.45 -21.41 31.68
CA ARG A 715 28.25 -21.77 32.46
C ARG A 715 28.48 -23.04 33.29
N PRO A 716 27.91 -23.12 34.51
CA PRO A 716 28.14 -24.25 35.40
C PRO A 716 27.50 -25.57 34.96
N TYR A 717 26.54 -25.49 34.05
CA TYR A 717 25.84 -26.65 33.52
C TYR A 717 25.97 -26.73 32.00
N SER A 718 25.88 -27.94 31.46
CA SER A 718 25.96 -28.16 30.02
C SER A 718 25.15 -29.37 29.59
N ILE A 719 24.80 -29.41 28.32
CA ILE A 719 24.18 -30.58 27.65
C ILE A 719 25.13 -31.06 26.56
N ALA A 720 25.30 -32.39 26.42
CA ALA A 720 26.07 -33.01 25.35
C ALA A 720 25.09 -33.59 24.32
N VAL A 721 25.07 -33.05 23.12
CA VAL A 721 24.09 -33.38 22.10
C VAL A 721 24.68 -34.08 20.91
N GLU A 722 23.93 -34.98 20.28
CA GLU A 722 24.14 -35.39 18.91
C GLU A 722 23.67 -34.29 18.00
N LEU A 723 24.59 -33.61 17.33
CA LEU A 723 24.28 -32.46 16.48
C LEU A 723 24.34 -32.90 15.01
N PRO A 724 23.17 -32.99 14.34
CA PRO A 724 23.08 -33.49 12.98
C PRO A 724 23.82 -32.62 11.98
N PRO A 725 24.20 -33.17 10.82
CA PRO A 725 24.78 -32.38 9.72
C PRO A 725 23.82 -31.31 9.22
N GLN A 726 24.30 -30.09 9.00
CA GLN A 726 23.55 -29.00 8.38
C GLN A 726 22.14 -28.80 8.99
N ALA A 727 22.05 -28.87 10.31
CA ALA A 727 20.80 -28.86 11.03
C ALA A 727 20.82 -27.90 12.23
N MET A 728 19.64 -27.57 12.68
CA MET A 728 19.40 -26.75 13.86
C MET A 728 18.54 -27.48 14.86
N LEU A 729 18.95 -27.42 16.12
CA LEU A 729 18.23 -27.98 17.26
C LEU A 729 17.80 -26.85 18.19
N TRP A 730 16.56 -26.92 18.71
CA TRP A 730 16.07 -26.05 19.77
C TRP A 730 15.70 -26.88 20.99
N PHE A 731 16.31 -26.50 22.12
CA PHE A 731 16.04 -27.15 23.40
C PHE A 731 15.32 -26.16 24.33
N ARG A 732 14.18 -26.55 24.87
CA ARG A 732 13.43 -25.76 25.84
C ARG A 732 13.66 -26.30 27.24
N TYR A 733 13.97 -25.42 28.18
CA TYR A 733 14.11 -25.77 29.59
C TYR A 733 12.76 -26.18 30.19
N GLN A 734 12.72 -27.30 30.91
CA GLN A 734 11.48 -27.84 31.51
C GLN A 734 11.51 -27.82 33.05
N GLY A 735 12.61 -27.41 33.71
CA GLY A 735 12.78 -27.43 35.16
C GLY A 735 13.68 -28.57 35.67
#